data_b86eff16d5a51d66be61f3a55c5e88cb
#
_entry.id   b86eff16d5a51d66be61f3a55c5e88cb
#
_cell.length_a   1.000
_cell.length_b   1.000
_cell.length_c   1.000
_cell.angle_alpha   90.00
_cell.angle_beta   90.00
_cell.angle_gamma   90.00
#
_symmetry.space_group_name_H-M   'P 1'
#
loop_
_entity.id
_entity.type
_entity.pdbx_description
1 polymer ?
#
loop_
_entity_poly.entity_id
_entity_poly.type
_entity_poly.pdbx_seq_one_letter_code
_entity_poly.pdbx_strand_id
1 'polypeptide(L)'
;HIPTEEIKRFNEYIDFETLEKWFYDLLHEYAKWASWEIKWHEKRNLSIKNIEFPFEYRPGQNTLVKGVYQTILRKKRLYIEAPTGVGKTISTVFPAVKAMGENLSEKIFYLTAKTITRTVAQDAFNILTENGLHLKYVTLTAKEKICILDKPVCNPGSCPRALGHFDRVNDAVFDVITHEEHITREIVTEYAEKHNVCPFEMCLDISTWVDAVIGDYNYAFDPNACLKRFFGTEASSNDYIFLIDEAHNLVDRAREMYSATLIKEEFLAVKKLTRFMSKKITNALEHCNKSLLALKRDCDVLTEWDILNIEDFVIRLMQLANYLDEYLQDSRNNKHGSKNINGQINFMEFDGVDNSELIPDTRERLLDFYFSVRSFLNTYELLDEKYIIYSDYSDEGNFRLHLQCMDPSTNLDNYLKKGRCGIFFSATFLPIKYYMEQLAGGTDDYAVYAPSPFLPENRLIMIGRDVSTKYTRRGPAEYKKIADYITDFVSAKTGNYLIFFSSYKMIDDVLPFVEENFSLQQTDTYNNEKNTTPRIFIQSPSMNEQQREEFLENFKANPTNTTLGFCVMGGIFGEGIDLKDSRLIGAAIVGTGLPMVCTENELFKDYFDREDRSGFDYSYRYPGMNKVLQSAGRVIRTD
;
A
#
# COMPACT_ATOMS: atom_id res chain seq x y z
N HIS A 1 -13.50 30.13 3.47
CA HIS A 1 -12.96 28.93 4.10
C HIS A 1 -14.08 27.87 4.15
N ILE A 2 -13.94 26.79 3.40
CA ILE A 2 -15.01 25.80 3.16
C ILE A 2 -15.56 25.17 4.45
N PRO A 3 -14.77 24.85 5.49
CA PRO A 3 -15.31 24.27 6.73
C PRO A 3 -16.06 25.21 7.65
N THR A 4 -15.90 26.52 7.50
CA THR A 4 -16.54 27.50 8.41
C THR A 4 -17.57 28.37 7.71
N GLU A 5 -17.76 28.22 6.40
CA GLU A 5 -18.56 29.15 5.55
C GLU A 5 -18.19 30.62 5.73
N GLU A 6 -17.04 30.89 6.39
CA GLU A 6 -16.60 32.25 6.67
C GLU A 6 -16.05 32.90 5.40
N ILE A 7 -16.73 33.92 4.93
CA ILE A 7 -16.32 34.70 3.76
C ILE A 7 -15.51 35.89 4.26
N LYS A 8 -14.19 35.88 4.05
CA LYS A 8 -13.34 37.09 4.18
C LYS A 8 -13.28 37.79 2.84
N ARG A 9 -13.69 39.03 2.84
CA ARG A 9 -13.61 39.93 1.66
C ARG A 9 -12.40 40.82 1.80
N PHE A 10 -11.55 40.78 0.79
CA PHE A 10 -10.43 41.70 0.64
C PHE A 10 -10.81 42.67 -0.50
N ASN A 11 -10.70 43.96 -0.27
CA ASN A 11 -10.90 44.97 -1.28
C ASN A 11 -9.56 45.68 -1.52
N GLU A 12 -9.10 45.65 -2.76
CA GLU A 12 -7.93 46.38 -3.22
C GLU A 12 -8.32 47.25 -4.41
N TYR A 13 -7.86 48.48 -4.42
CA TYR A 13 -8.04 49.35 -5.55
C TYR A 13 -6.85 49.22 -6.48
N ILE A 14 -7.08 48.68 -7.67
CA ILE A 14 -6.10 48.51 -8.73
C ILE A 14 -6.57 49.38 -9.89
N ASP A 15 -5.68 50.22 -10.46
CA ASP A 15 -6.00 50.96 -11.66
C ASP A 15 -6.19 50.02 -12.86
N PHE A 16 -6.90 50.55 -13.88
CA PHE A 16 -7.27 49.71 -15.04
C PHE A 16 -6.04 49.19 -15.81
N GLU A 17 -4.99 50.00 -15.97
CA GLU A 17 -3.80 49.60 -16.73
C GLU A 17 -3.04 48.46 -16.01
N THR A 18 -2.92 48.54 -14.68
CA THR A 18 -2.31 47.54 -13.85
C THR A 18 -3.13 46.23 -13.89
N LEU A 19 -4.47 46.32 -13.81
CA LEU A 19 -5.36 45.17 -13.88
C LEU A 19 -5.32 44.51 -15.27
N GLU A 20 -5.33 45.32 -16.33
CA GLU A 20 -5.25 44.86 -17.72
C GLU A 20 -3.92 44.11 -17.96
N LYS A 21 -2.81 44.71 -17.53
CA LYS A 21 -1.49 44.06 -17.65
C LYS A 21 -1.46 42.73 -16.91
N TRP A 22 -1.91 42.70 -15.65
CA TRP A 22 -1.98 41.48 -14.86
C TRP A 22 -2.83 40.39 -15.55
N PHE A 23 -3.98 40.76 -16.13
CA PHE A 23 -4.84 39.86 -16.85
C PHE A 23 -4.18 39.27 -18.10
N TYR A 24 -3.48 40.10 -18.88
CA TYR A 24 -2.75 39.61 -20.05
C TYR A 24 -1.55 38.73 -19.68
N ASP A 25 -0.84 39.06 -18.61
CA ASP A 25 0.25 38.22 -18.09
C ASP A 25 -0.29 36.82 -17.67
N LEU A 26 -1.43 36.78 -16.95
CA LEU A 26 -2.12 35.56 -16.58
C LEU A 26 -2.59 34.76 -17.79
N LEU A 27 -3.19 35.43 -18.79
CA LEU A 27 -3.61 34.76 -20.04
C LEU A 27 -2.42 34.20 -20.82
N HIS A 28 -1.31 34.90 -20.83
CA HIS A 28 -0.10 34.43 -21.49
C HIS A 28 0.44 33.12 -20.85
N GLU A 29 0.53 33.11 -19.54
CA GLU A 29 0.93 31.88 -18.81
C GLU A 29 -0.08 30.74 -19.03
N TYR A 30 -1.37 31.01 -18.95
CA TYR A 30 -2.39 30.01 -19.24
C TYR A 30 -2.28 29.44 -20.67
N ALA A 31 -2.10 30.30 -21.65
CA ALA A 31 -1.96 29.93 -23.06
C ALA A 31 -0.71 29.06 -23.30
N LYS A 32 0.38 29.32 -22.58
CA LYS A 32 1.60 28.51 -22.60
C LYS A 32 1.30 27.04 -22.21
N TRP A 33 0.61 26.83 -21.08
CA TRP A 33 0.23 25.50 -20.61
C TRP A 33 -0.77 24.81 -21.53
N ALA A 34 -1.84 25.50 -21.92
CA ALA A 34 -2.86 24.95 -22.82
C ALA A 34 -2.30 24.57 -24.19
N SER A 35 -1.41 25.41 -24.75
CA SER A 35 -0.76 25.11 -26.04
C SER A 35 0.17 23.92 -25.97
N TRP A 36 0.87 23.75 -24.84
CA TRP A 36 1.70 22.58 -24.59
C TRP A 36 0.85 21.33 -24.50
N GLU A 37 -0.23 21.34 -23.71
CA GLU A 37 -1.13 20.20 -23.50
C GLU A 37 -1.75 19.70 -24.82
N ILE A 38 -2.26 20.62 -25.64
CA ILE A 38 -2.82 20.29 -26.97
C ILE A 38 -1.78 19.57 -27.85
N LYS A 39 -0.58 20.16 -27.96
CA LYS A 39 0.51 19.55 -28.77
C LYS A 39 0.95 18.21 -28.22
N TRP A 40 0.99 18.08 -26.88
CA TRP A 40 1.33 16.83 -26.24
C TRP A 40 0.30 15.73 -26.56
N HIS A 41 -1.00 16.02 -26.43
CA HIS A 41 -2.06 15.07 -26.73
C HIS A 41 -2.04 14.65 -28.20
N GLU A 42 -1.78 15.56 -29.13
CA GLU A 42 -1.63 15.24 -30.57
C GLU A 42 -0.45 14.27 -30.79
N LYS A 43 0.73 14.58 -30.24
CA LYS A 43 1.93 13.75 -30.33
C LYS A 43 1.70 12.37 -29.73
N ARG A 44 1.14 12.30 -28.52
CA ARG A 44 0.80 11.06 -27.82
C ARG A 44 -0.17 10.21 -28.64
N ASN A 45 -1.30 10.77 -29.01
CA ASN A 45 -2.35 10.01 -29.73
C ASN A 45 -1.86 9.50 -31.08
N LEU A 46 -1.02 10.26 -31.78
CA LEU A 46 -0.39 9.80 -33.02
C LEU A 46 0.54 8.61 -32.78
N SER A 47 1.35 8.66 -31.74
CA SER A 47 2.26 7.57 -31.38
C SER A 47 1.49 6.32 -30.97
N ILE A 48 0.41 6.46 -30.18
CA ILE A 48 -0.45 5.33 -29.75
C ILE A 48 -1.09 4.60 -30.93
N LYS A 49 -1.49 5.31 -31.99
CA LYS A 49 -2.04 4.66 -33.18
C LYS A 49 -1.04 3.70 -33.84
N ASN A 50 0.23 4.06 -33.85
CA ASN A 50 1.28 3.37 -34.57
C ASN A 50 1.93 2.22 -33.81
N ILE A 51 1.84 2.18 -32.46
CA ILE A 51 2.46 1.10 -31.69
C ILE A 51 1.70 -0.22 -31.88
N GLU A 52 2.46 -1.31 -31.94
CA GLU A 52 1.96 -2.68 -31.89
C GLU A 52 2.34 -3.33 -30.57
N PHE A 53 1.78 -4.51 -30.28
CA PHE A 53 2.19 -5.26 -29.10
C PHE A 53 3.66 -5.68 -29.24
N PRO A 54 4.53 -5.41 -28.24
CA PRO A 54 5.99 -5.43 -28.41
C PRO A 54 6.60 -6.84 -28.50
N PHE A 55 5.79 -7.89 -28.32
CA PHE A 55 6.24 -9.28 -28.28
C PHE A 55 5.34 -10.18 -29.12
N GLU A 56 5.84 -11.36 -29.47
CA GLU A 56 4.96 -12.44 -29.91
C GLU A 56 4.03 -12.86 -28.76
N TYR A 57 2.74 -13.02 -29.06
CA TYR A 57 1.77 -13.38 -28.04
C TYR A 57 2.01 -14.79 -27.48
N ARG A 58 2.17 -14.88 -26.20
CA ARG A 58 2.15 -16.16 -25.48
C ARG A 58 0.73 -16.76 -25.46
N PRO A 59 0.58 -18.08 -25.23
CA PRO A 59 -0.74 -18.70 -25.07
C PRO A 59 -1.60 -17.96 -24.05
N GLY A 60 -2.84 -17.62 -24.42
CA GLY A 60 -3.78 -16.86 -23.58
C GLY A 60 -3.57 -15.34 -23.50
N GLN A 61 -2.40 -14.82 -23.85
CA GLN A 61 -2.07 -13.40 -23.72
C GLN A 61 -2.92 -12.50 -24.62
N ASN A 62 -3.16 -12.91 -25.86
CA ASN A 62 -4.04 -12.17 -26.78
C ASN A 62 -5.49 -12.08 -26.25
N THR A 63 -5.97 -13.14 -25.59
CA THR A 63 -7.28 -13.14 -24.94
C THR A 63 -7.34 -12.14 -23.80
N LEU A 64 -6.28 -12.03 -23.00
CA LEU A 64 -6.16 -11.02 -21.94
C LEU A 64 -6.19 -9.61 -22.50
N VAL A 65 -5.35 -9.30 -23.49
CA VAL A 65 -5.29 -7.97 -24.13
C VAL A 65 -6.66 -7.56 -24.67
N LYS A 66 -7.34 -8.46 -25.38
CA LYS A 66 -8.69 -8.22 -25.89
C LYS A 66 -9.72 -8.06 -24.77
N GLY A 67 -9.63 -8.87 -23.72
CA GLY A 67 -10.52 -8.81 -22.58
C GLY A 67 -10.41 -7.47 -21.84
N VAL A 68 -9.20 -6.99 -21.60
CA VAL A 68 -8.94 -5.69 -20.97
C VAL A 68 -9.51 -4.56 -21.83
N TYR A 69 -9.21 -4.53 -23.14
CA TYR A 69 -9.73 -3.50 -24.03
C TYR A 69 -11.26 -3.47 -24.08
N GLN A 70 -11.90 -4.64 -24.19
CA GLN A 70 -13.37 -4.75 -24.21
C GLN A 70 -14.00 -4.30 -22.88
N THR A 71 -13.33 -4.56 -21.77
CA THR A 71 -13.78 -4.12 -20.44
C THR A 71 -13.73 -2.59 -20.34
N ILE A 72 -12.65 -1.97 -20.80
CA ILE A 72 -12.52 -0.50 -20.85
C ILE A 72 -13.62 0.10 -21.73
N LEU A 73 -13.85 -0.46 -22.89
CA LEU A 73 -14.89 0.00 -23.82
C LEU A 73 -16.29 -0.05 -23.18
N ARG A 74 -16.58 -1.12 -22.44
CA ARG A 74 -17.90 -1.38 -21.82
C ARG A 74 -18.09 -0.73 -20.45
N LYS A 75 -17.09 -0.03 -19.92
CA LYS A 75 -17.10 0.60 -18.58
C LYS A 75 -17.43 -0.41 -17.46
N LYS A 76 -16.79 -1.59 -17.49
CA LYS A 76 -16.98 -2.67 -16.53
C LYS A 76 -15.72 -2.90 -15.70
N ARG A 77 -15.76 -3.86 -14.79
CA ARG A 77 -14.60 -4.36 -14.05
C ARG A 77 -14.18 -5.72 -14.57
N LEU A 78 -12.88 -5.99 -14.50
CA LEU A 78 -12.30 -7.26 -14.93
C LEU A 78 -11.37 -7.77 -13.83
N TYR A 79 -11.59 -9.01 -13.44
CA TYR A 79 -10.79 -9.74 -12.48
C TYR A 79 -9.98 -10.81 -13.22
N ILE A 80 -8.66 -10.70 -13.19
CA ILE A 80 -7.75 -11.57 -13.93
C ILE A 80 -6.95 -12.42 -12.95
N GLU A 81 -7.18 -13.72 -12.95
CA GLU A 81 -6.26 -14.69 -12.38
C GLU A 81 -5.30 -15.14 -13.48
N ALA A 82 -4.04 -14.74 -13.35
CA ALA A 82 -3.02 -15.06 -14.32
C ALA A 82 -1.71 -15.46 -13.63
N PRO A 83 -1.19 -16.67 -13.85
CA PRO A 83 0.07 -17.12 -13.29
C PRO A 83 1.23 -16.19 -13.61
N THR A 84 2.33 -16.37 -12.88
CA THR A 84 3.59 -15.70 -13.21
C THR A 84 4.06 -16.11 -14.61
N GLY A 85 4.79 -15.22 -15.31
CA GLY A 85 5.32 -15.52 -16.65
C GLY A 85 4.38 -15.23 -17.82
N VAL A 86 3.08 -15.05 -17.63
CA VAL A 86 2.11 -14.70 -18.70
C VAL A 86 2.35 -13.30 -19.26
N GLY A 87 3.08 -12.43 -18.56
CA GLY A 87 3.25 -11.02 -18.94
C GLY A 87 2.02 -10.16 -18.62
N LYS A 88 1.47 -10.33 -17.39
CA LYS A 88 0.29 -9.59 -16.91
C LYS A 88 0.38 -8.09 -17.13
N THR A 89 1.48 -7.48 -16.73
CA THR A 89 1.67 -6.03 -16.74
C THR A 89 1.55 -5.46 -18.15
N ILE A 90 2.32 -5.99 -19.10
CA ILE A 90 2.26 -5.50 -20.49
C ILE A 90 0.90 -5.80 -21.16
N SER A 91 0.25 -6.92 -20.78
CA SER A 91 -1.07 -7.31 -21.29
C SER A 91 -2.22 -6.46 -20.73
N THR A 92 -2.00 -5.70 -19.66
CA THR A 92 -2.95 -4.75 -19.08
C THR A 92 -2.63 -3.31 -19.48
N VAL A 93 -1.35 -2.94 -19.48
CA VAL A 93 -0.88 -1.59 -19.85
C VAL A 93 -1.12 -1.30 -21.34
N PHE A 94 -0.71 -2.19 -22.23
CA PHE A 94 -0.85 -1.97 -23.68
C PHE A 94 -2.29 -1.67 -24.13
N PRO A 95 -3.31 -2.46 -23.78
CA PRO A 95 -4.69 -2.16 -24.17
C PRO A 95 -5.25 -0.91 -23.47
N ALA A 96 -4.79 -0.56 -22.26
CA ALA A 96 -5.16 0.69 -21.61
C ALA A 96 -4.59 1.90 -22.35
N VAL A 97 -3.34 1.84 -22.80
CA VAL A 97 -2.72 2.86 -23.65
C VAL A 97 -3.47 2.95 -25.01
N LYS A 98 -3.80 1.85 -25.66
CA LYS A 98 -4.59 1.85 -26.90
C LYS A 98 -5.95 2.54 -26.70
N ALA A 99 -6.65 2.25 -25.60
CA ALA A 99 -7.92 2.88 -25.28
C ALA A 99 -7.78 4.41 -25.07
N MET A 100 -6.69 4.87 -24.47
CA MET A 100 -6.39 6.29 -24.32
C MET A 100 -6.23 6.98 -25.70
N GLY A 101 -5.55 6.35 -26.64
CA GLY A 101 -5.39 6.89 -28.00
C GLY A 101 -6.70 7.02 -28.79
N GLU A 102 -7.77 6.35 -28.36
CA GLU A 102 -9.12 6.46 -28.89
C GLU A 102 -10.04 7.36 -28.03
N ASN A 103 -9.43 8.16 -27.14
CA ASN A 103 -10.12 9.07 -26.23
C ASN A 103 -11.13 8.37 -25.29
N LEU A 104 -10.89 7.09 -24.99
CA LEU A 104 -11.68 6.34 -24.00
C LEU A 104 -11.17 6.55 -22.57
N SER A 105 -10.00 7.16 -22.39
CA SER A 105 -9.44 7.46 -21.07
C SER A 105 -8.62 8.74 -21.11
N GLU A 106 -8.72 9.52 -20.07
CA GLU A 106 -7.88 10.69 -19.84
C GLU A 106 -6.57 10.33 -19.15
N LYS A 107 -6.63 9.36 -18.22
CA LYS A 107 -5.50 9.00 -17.35
C LYS A 107 -5.54 7.55 -16.93
N ILE A 108 -4.36 6.95 -16.79
CA ILE A 108 -4.17 5.60 -16.27
C ILE A 108 -3.60 5.70 -14.85
N PHE A 109 -4.24 5.06 -13.89
CA PHE A 109 -3.70 4.85 -12.53
C PHE A 109 -3.23 3.40 -12.40
N TYR A 110 -1.93 3.18 -12.38
CA TYR A 110 -1.33 1.88 -12.10
C TYR A 110 -1.02 1.80 -10.62
N LEU A 111 -1.76 0.96 -9.91
CA LEU A 111 -1.78 0.89 -8.46
C LEU A 111 -1.23 -0.45 -7.96
N THR A 112 -0.33 -0.41 -6.98
CA THR A 112 0.30 -1.61 -6.42
C THR A 112 0.81 -1.39 -5.01
N ALA A 113 0.81 -2.44 -4.17
CA ALA A 113 1.22 -2.35 -2.76
C ALA A 113 2.74 -2.20 -2.56
N LYS A 114 3.58 -2.57 -3.54
CA LYS A 114 5.03 -2.75 -3.33
C LYS A 114 5.90 -1.93 -4.30
N THR A 115 7.04 -1.45 -3.80
CA THR A 115 8.01 -0.68 -4.60
C THR A 115 8.52 -1.47 -5.81
N ILE A 116 8.82 -2.77 -5.64
CA ILE A 116 9.33 -3.63 -6.73
C ILE A 116 8.32 -3.77 -7.88
N THR A 117 7.03 -3.88 -7.58
CA THR A 117 6.01 -3.97 -8.63
C THR A 117 5.80 -2.65 -9.36
N ARG A 118 6.19 -1.51 -8.77
CA ARG A 118 6.24 -0.21 -9.47
C ARG A 118 7.31 -0.20 -10.56
N THR A 119 8.48 -0.79 -10.30
CA THR A 119 9.54 -0.93 -11.32
C THR A 119 9.05 -1.77 -12.51
N VAL A 120 8.31 -2.86 -12.25
CA VAL A 120 7.72 -3.68 -13.33
C VAL A 120 6.73 -2.88 -14.19
N ALA A 121 5.97 -1.95 -13.58
CA ALA A 121 5.10 -1.05 -14.32
C ALA A 121 5.90 -0.05 -15.18
N GLN A 122 6.95 0.56 -14.59
CA GLN A 122 7.88 1.43 -15.33
C GLN A 122 8.48 0.71 -16.54
N ASP A 123 8.97 -0.51 -16.34
CA ASP A 123 9.54 -1.33 -17.42
C ASP A 123 8.52 -1.58 -18.54
N ALA A 124 7.24 -1.83 -18.20
CA ALA A 124 6.21 -2.03 -19.21
C ALA A 124 5.98 -0.76 -20.05
N PHE A 125 5.95 0.43 -19.44
CA PHE A 125 5.87 1.70 -20.17
C PHE A 125 7.14 1.97 -20.99
N ASN A 126 8.33 1.71 -20.42
CA ASN A 126 9.63 1.88 -21.09
C ASN A 126 9.71 1.01 -22.35
N ILE A 127 9.34 -0.27 -22.27
CA ILE A 127 9.25 -1.18 -23.44
C ILE A 127 8.38 -0.59 -24.54
N LEU A 128 7.23 -0.03 -24.22
CA LEU A 128 6.36 0.59 -25.22
C LEU A 128 6.98 1.85 -25.81
N THR A 129 7.69 2.64 -25.00
CA THR A 129 8.40 3.85 -25.48
C THR A 129 9.54 3.49 -26.41
N GLU A 130 10.31 2.45 -26.12
CA GLU A 130 11.36 1.92 -27.01
C GLU A 130 10.77 1.46 -28.37
N ASN A 131 9.48 1.10 -28.39
CA ASN A 131 8.74 0.74 -29.61
C ASN A 131 7.99 1.94 -30.24
N GLY A 132 8.30 3.17 -29.82
CA GLY A 132 7.82 4.41 -30.46
C GLY A 132 6.60 5.05 -29.79
N LEU A 133 6.22 4.62 -28.58
CA LEU A 133 5.19 5.31 -27.79
C LEU A 133 5.74 6.62 -27.23
N HIS A 134 4.98 7.68 -27.29
CA HIS A 134 5.15 8.88 -26.47
C HIS A 134 4.07 8.90 -25.41
N LEU A 135 4.46 8.75 -24.15
CA LEU A 135 3.55 8.76 -23.01
C LEU A 135 4.31 9.24 -21.76
N LYS A 136 3.68 10.14 -21.01
CA LYS A 136 4.24 10.63 -19.76
C LYS A 136 3.69 9.85 -18.58
N TYR A 137 4.59 9.38 -17.71
CA TYR A 137 4.17 8.86 -16.41
C TYR A 137 4.96 9.46 -15.27
N VAL A 138 4.33 9.50 -14.09
CA VAL A 138 5.00 9.83 -12.82
C VAL A 138 4.89 8.66 -11.85
N THR A 139 5.97 8.39 -11.13
CA THR A 139 5.97 7.41 -10.03
C THR A 139 5.89 8.13 -8.69
N LEU A 140 4.75 8.00 -8.01
CA LEU A 140 4.54 8.59 -6.70
C LEU A 140 5.39 7.90 -5.64
N THR A 141 6.13 8.69 -4.88
CA THR A 141 6.98 8.22 -3.79
C THR A 141 6.48 8.79 -2.46
N ALA A 142 6.42 7.95 -1.43
CA ALA A 142 6.00 8.40 -0.10
C ALA A 142 6.90 9.53 0.43
N LYS A 143 6.30 10.45 1.18
CA LYS A 143 6.97 11.66 1.69
C LYS A 143 8.26 11.35 2.45
N GLU A 144 8.24 10.32 3.30
CA GLU A 144 9.37 9.90 4.13
C GLU A 144 10.55 9.39 3.30
N LYS A 145 10.28 8.90 2.08
CA LYS A 145 11.31 8.34 1.16
C LYS A 145 11.91 9.38 0.21
N ILE A 146 11.21 10.49 -0.04
CA ILE A 146 11.66 11.52 -1.00
C ILE A 146 12.01 12.86 -0.33
N CYS A 147 11.67 13.02 0.95
CA CYS A 147 12.00 14.22 1.71
C CYS A 147 13.52 14.41 1.83
N ILE A 148 13.99 15.66 1.72
CA ILE A 148 15.40 16.01 1.91
C ILE A 148 15.83 16.02 3.40
N LEU A 149 14.86 16.02 4.31
CA LEU A 149 15.09 15.99 5.76
C LEU A 149 14.94 14.55 6.25
N ASP A 150 15.76 14.14 7.19
CA ASP A 150 15.66 12.81 7.83
C ASP A 150 14.28 12.57 8.45
N LYS A 151 13.70 13.63 9.02
CA LYS A 151 12.29 13.65 9.44
C LYS A 151 11.56 14.76 8.69
N PRO A 152 10.41 14.46 8.02
CA PRO A 152 9.63 15.46 7.30
C PRO A 152 9.04 16.53 8.23
N VAL A 153 9.61 17.72 8.24
CA VAL A 153 9.09 18.88 8.99
C VAL A 153 8.71 19.95 7.98
N CYS A 154 7.42 19.98 7.61
CA CYS A 154 6.91 20.78 6.49
C CYS A 154 6.51 22.19 6.89
N ASN A 155 7.46 23.00 7.35
CA ASN A 155 7.26 24.43 7.61
C ASN A 155 8.46 25.24 7.11
N PRO A 156 8.29 26.52 6.71
CA PRO A 156 9.37 27.35 6.17
C PRO A 156 10.49 27.65 7.15
N GLY A 157 10.24 27.55 8.46
CA GLY A 157 11.29 27.75 9.47
C GLY A 157 12.26 26.57 9.57
N SER A 158 11.81 25.37 9.22
CA SER A 158 12.58 24.13 9.32
C SER A 158 12.96 23.52 7.97
N CYS A 159 12.17 23.78 6.93
CA CYS A 159 12.43 23.25 5.59
C CYS A 159 12.70 24.37 4.59
N PRO A 160 13.92 24.50 4.04
CA PRO A 160 14.26 25.56 3.10
C PRO A 160 13.46 25.49 1.80
N ARG A 161 12.98 24.31 1.42
CA ARG A 161 12.18 24.09 0.21
C ARG A 161 10.70 24.41 0.41
N ALA A 162 10.21 24.48 1.65
CA ALA A 162 8.84 24.92 1.94
C ALA A 162 8.67 26.43 1.80
N LEU A 163 9.73 27.20 2.06
CA LEU A 163 9.71 28.67 1.90
C LEU A 163 9.65 29.05 0.41
N GLY A 164 8.59 29.73 -0.01
CA GLY A 164 8.37 30.14 -1.41
C GLY A 164 8.16 28.98 -2.39
N HIS A 165 7.74 27.82 -1.90
CA HIS A 165 7.43 26.66 -2.74
C HIS A 165 6.40 26.99 -3.82
N PHE A 166 5.30 27.62 -3.42
CA PHE A 166 4.20 27.96 -4.33
C PHE A 166 4.55 29.00 -5.39
N ASP A 167 5.59 29.80 -5.15
CA ASP A 167 6.07 30.79 -6.12
C ASP A 167 6.90 30.16 -7.24
N ARG A 168 7.45 28.94 -7.00
CA ARG A 168 8.40 28.28 -7.90
C ARG A 168 7.89 26.95 -8.48
N VAL A 169 6.89 26.32 -7.86
CA VAL A 169 6.47 24.97 -8.23
C VAL A 169 5.89 24.89 -9.64
N ASN A 170 5.19 25.93 -10.11
CA ASN A 170 4.63 25.94 -11.47
C ASN A 170 5.73 25.90 -12.53
N ASP A 171 6.79 26.69 -12.35
CA ASP A 171 7.94 26.67 -13.26
C ASP A 171 8.67 25.31 -13.21
N ALA A 172 8.82 24.74 -12.03
CA ALA A 172 9.43 23.43 -11.86
C ALA A 172 8.61 22.31 -12.55
N VAL A 173 7.29 22.32 -12.37
CA VAL A 173 6.39 21.37 -13.02
C VAL A 173 6.41 21.54 -14.54
N PHE A 174 6.35 22.77 -15.04
CA PHE A 174 6.39 23.04 -16.47
C PHE A 174 7.73 22.60 -17.09
N ASP A 175 8.84 22.85 -16.41
CA ASP A 175 10.16 22.44 -16.86
C ASP A 175 10.25 20.90 -16.98
N VAL A 176 9.85 20.15 -15.95
CA VAL A 176 9.94 18.69 -16.00
C VAL A 176 8.99 18.08 -17.04
N ILE A 177 7.74 18.57 -17.15
CA ILE A 177 6.79 17.97 -18.11
C ILE A 177 7.12 18.29 -19.56
N THR A 178 7.88 19.35 -19.83
CA THR A 178 8.31 19.70 -21.20
C THR A 178 9.54 18.91 -21.65
N HIS A 179 10.39 18.46 -20.74
CA HIS A 179 11.64 17.79 -21.07
C HIS A 179 11.62 16.28 -20.83
N GLU A 180 10.80 15.81 -19.87
CA GLU A 180 10.80 14.41 -19.46
C GLU A 180 9.48 13.70 -19.83
N GLU A 181 9.58 12.42 -20.21
CA GLU A 181 8.43 11.55 -20.42
C GLU A 181 8.28 10.53 -19.27
N HIS A 182 9.40 10.08 -18.68
CA HIS A 182 9.45 9.09 -17.60
C HIS A 182 9.88 9.74 -16.29
N ILE A 183 8.93 10.21 -15.51
CA ILE A 183 9.20 11.00 -14.31
C ILE A 183 9.31 10.07 -13.10
N THR A 184 10.51 9.53 -12.89
CA THR A 184 10.86 8.67 -11.75
C THR A 184 11.19 9.50 -10.51
N ARG A 185 11.44 8.82 -9.37
CA ARG A 185 11.88 9.47 -8.13
C ARG A 185 13.15 10.31 -8.33
N GLU A 186 14.08 9.78 -9.08
CA GLU A 186 15.39 10.40 -9.35
C GLU A 186 15.19 11.71 -10.12
N ILE A 187 14.39 11.69 -11.18
CA ILE A 187 14.03 12.87 -11.99
C ILE A 187 13.30 13.92 -11.13
N VAL A 188 12.31 13.49 -10.33
CA VAL A 188 11.60 14.40 -9.41
C VAL A 188 12.58 15.08 -8.45
N THR A 189 13.55 14.32 -7.92
CA THR A 189 14.54 14.85 -6.97
C THR A 189 15.47 15.87 -7.65
N GLU A 190 15.95 15.58 -8.86
CA GLU A 190 16.81 16.46 -9.65
C GLU A 190 16.13 17.80 -9.96
N TYR A 191 14.91 17.77 -10.50
CA TYR A 191 14.17 19.00 -10.82
C TYR A 191 13.74 19.77 -9.57
N ALA A 192 13.39 19.06 -8.49
CA ALA A 192 13.09 19.70 -7.22
C ALA A 192 14.31 20.41 -6.61
N GLU A 193 15.52 19.87 -6.81
CA GLU A 193 16.76 20.51 -6.41
C GLU A 193 17.05 21.74 -7.29
N LYS A 194 16.94 21.59 -8.61
CA LYS A 194 17.14 22.67 -9.59
C LYS A 194 16.29 23.90 -9.30
N HIS A 195 15.01 23.69 -8.94
CA HIS A 195 14.05 24.75 -8.70
C HIS A 195 13.87 25.11 -7.22
N ASN A 196 14.58 24.44 -6.32
CA ASN A 196 14.47 24.61 -4.86
C ASN A 196 13.02 24.46 -4.34
N VAL A 197 12.31 23.42 -4.77
CA VAL A 197 10.93 23.09 -4.37
C VAL A 197 10.85 21.78 -3.60
N CYS A 198 9.73 21.53 -2.90
CA CYS A 198 9.49 20.26 -2.23
C CYS A 198 9.29 19.14 -3.27
N PRO A 199 10.11 18.07 -3.29
CA PRO A 199 9.98 17.01 -4.27
C PRO A 199 8.66 16.24 -4.13
N PHE A 200 8.15 16.06 -2.91
CA PHE A 200 6.88 15.38 -2.67
C PHE A 200 5.69 16.16 -3.24
N GLU A 201 5.55 17.44 -2.88
CA GLU A 201 4.43 18.27 -3.36
C GLU A 201 4.51 18.47 -4.89
N MET A 202 5.72 18.71 -5.43
CA MET A 202 5.93 18.81 -6.88
C MET A 202 5.52 17.51 -7.60
N CYS A 203 5.84 16.34 -7.04
CA CYS A 203 5.44 15.04 -7.59
C CYS A 203 3.91 14.90 -7.66
N LEU A 204 3.19 15.36 -6.62
CA LEU A 204 1.74 15.38 -6.63
C LEU A 204 1.19 16.35 -7.70
N ASP A 205 1.80 17.51 -7.90
CA ASP A 205 1.37 18.48 -8.92
C ASP A 205 1.62 17.95 -10.34
N ILE A 206 2.76 17.30 -10.58
CA ILE A 206 3.08 16.61 -11.84
C ILE A 206 2.00 15.61 -12.21
N SER A 207 1.41 14.90 -11.22
CA SER A 207 0.37 13.88 -11.46
C SER A 207 -0.83 14.41 -12.24
N THR A 208 -1.08 15.73 -12.22
CA THR A 208 -2.16 16.38 -12.97
C THR A 208 -1.87 16.41 -14.48
N TRP A 209 -0.61 16.54 -14.87
CA TRP A 209 -0.18 16.81 -16.24
C TRP A 209 0.32 15.60 -17.03
N VAL A 210 0.44 14.45 -16.38
CA VAL A 210 0.92 13.21 -17.00
C VAL A 210 -0.23 12.30 -17.41
N ASP A 211 0.02 11.39 -18.34
CA ASP A 211 -0.94 10.44 -18.88
C ASP A 211 -1.15 9.23 -17.96
N ALA A 212 -0.10 8.85 -17.21
CA ALA A 212 -0.17 7.74 -16.27
C ALA A 212 0.45 8.08 -14.90
N VAL A 213 -0.15 7.56 -13.85
CA VAL A 213 0.32 7.70 -12.47
C VAL A 213 0.56 6.30 -11.91
N ILE A 214 1.80 6.03 -11.51
CA ILE A 214 2.19 4.78 -10.84
C ILE A 214 2.30 5.06 -9.34
N GLY A 215 1.57 4.32 -8.50
CA GLY A 215 1.54 4.59 -7.07
C GLY A 215 1.05 3.43 -6.21
N ASP A 216 0.99 3.71 -4.90
CA ASP A 216 0.37 2.81 -3.94
C ASP A 216 -1.16 2.90 -4.01
N TYR A 217 -1.86 1.85 -3.59
CA TYR A 217 -3.33 1.83 -3.48
C TYR A 217 -3.87 3.00 -2.66
N ASN A 218 -3.13 3.45 -1.63
CA ASN A 218 -3.52 4.55 -0.77
C ASN A 218 -3.81 5.84 -1.54
N TYR A 219 -3.06 6.09 -2.62
CA TYR A 219 -3.26 7.30 -3.43
C TYR A 219 -4.60 7.35 -4.17
N ALA A 220 -5.28 6.21 -4.31
CA ALA A 220 -6.62 6.16 -4.92
C ALA A 220 -7.73 5.87 -3.91
N PHE A 221 -7.49 5.00 -2.91
CA PHE A 221 -8.57 4.39 -2.13
C PHE A 221 -8.59 4.79 -0.64
N ASP A 222 -7.50 5.34 -0.08
CA ASP A 222 -7.45 5.71 1.33
C ASP A 222 -8.12 7.08 1.55
N PRO A 223 -9.17 7.19 2.38
CA PRO A 223 -9.86 8.47 2.65
C PRO A 223 -8.93 9.59 3.14
N ASN A 224 -7.84 9.24 3.83
CA ASN A 224 -6.90 10.18 4.42
C ASN A 224 -5.73 10.54 3.49
N ALA A 225 -5.36 9.65 2.56
CA ALA A 225 -4.16 9.76 1.72
C ALA A 225 -4.43 9.89 0.22
N CYS A 226 -5.67 9.67 -0.24
CA CYS A 226 -6.00 9.72 -1.66
C CYS A 226 -5.69 11.07 -2.29
N LEU A 227 -5.38 11.06 -3.57
CA LEU A 227 -5.22 12.26 -4.38
C LEU A 227 -6.56 12.99 -4.52
N LYS A 228 -6.85 13.89 -3.58
CA LYS A 228 -8.15 14.58 -3.49
C LYS A 228 -8.53 15.31 -4.77
N ARG A 229 -7.55 15.75 -5.57
CA ARG A 229 -7.77 16.37 -6.90
C ARG A 229 -8.44 15.43 -7.90
N PHE A 230 -8.29 14.11 -7.74
CA PHE A 230 -8.91 13.08 -8.59
C PHE A 230 -10.02 12.31 -7.87
N PHE A 231 -9.87 12.07 -6.56
CA PHE A 231 -10.70 11.14 -5.79
C PHE A 231 -11.37 11.78 -4.57
N GLY A 232 -11.24 13.09 -4.37
CA GLY A 232 -11.95 13.81 -3.29
C GLY A 232 -13.47 13.74 -3.45
N THR A 233 -14.21 14.04 -2.39
CA THR A 233 -15.69 14.01 -2.38
C THR A 233 -16.32 14.92 -3.44
N GLU A 234 -15.68 16.06 -3.73
CA GLU A 234 -16.13 17.04 -4.75
C GLU A 234 -15.62 16.71 -6.17
N ALA A 235 -14.73 15.72 -6.32
CA ALA A 235 -14.22 15.35 -7.63
C ALA A 235 -15.32 14.67 -8.45
N SER A 236 -15.54 15.17 -9.68
CA SER A 236 -16.43 14.51 -10.64
C SER A 236 -15.85 13.17 -11.09
N SER A 237 -16.71 12.26 -11.54
CA SER A 237 -16.26 11.04 -12.20
C SER A 237 -15.68 11.39 -13.58
N ASN A 238 -14.50 10.86 -13.87
CA ASN A 238 -13.78 11.06 -15.12
C ASN A 238 -13.45 9.71 -15.78
N ASP A 239 -13.00 9.74 -17.02
CA ASP A 239 -12.65 8.52 -17.77
C ASP A 239 -11.24 8.01 -17.36
N TYR A 240 -11.04 7.67 -16.05
CA TYR A 240 -9.80 7.07 -15.57
C TYR A 240 -9.83 5.55 -15.67
N ILE A 241 -8.70 4.95 -16.03
CA ILE A 241 -8.50 3.50 -16.00
C ILE A 241 -7.69 3.15 -14.75
N PHE A 242 -8.23 2.29 -13.89
CA PHE A 242 -7.49 1.70 -12.78
C PHE A 242 -6.90 0.36 -13.21
N LEU A 243 -5.56 0.24 -13.19
CA LEU A 243 -4.82 -1.01 -13.32
C LEU A 243 -4.29 -1.39 -11.94
N ILE A 244 -4.87 -2.42 -11.34
CA ILE A 244 -4.63 -2.78 -9.94
C ILE A 244 -3.86 -4.09 -9.91
N ASP A 245 -2.54 -3.98 -9.72
CA ASP A 245 -1.61 -5.11 -9.70
C ASP A 245 -1.50 -5.72 -8.31
N GLU A 246 -1.26 -7.02 -8.25
CA GLU A 246 -1.25 -7.84 -7.04
C GLU A 246 -2.49 -7.56 -6.16
N ALA A 247 -3.64 -7.43 -6.84
CA ALA A 247 -4.89 -6.94 -6.26
C ALA A 247 -5.44 -7.82 -5.11
N HIS A 248 -4.92 -9.04 -4.93
CA HIS A 248 -5.21 -9.85 -3.74
C HIS A 248 -4.82 -9.13 -2.42
N ASN A 249 -3.78 -8.28 -2.45
CA ASN A 249 -3.36 -7.49 -1.29
C ASN A 249 -4.33 -6.33 -1.00
N LEU A 250 -5.11 -5.89 -1.98
CA LEU A 250 -6.00 -4.75 -1.80
C LEU A 250 -7.15 -5.07 -0.82
N VAL A 251 -7.55 -6.33 -0.65
CA VAL A 251 -8.61 -6.72 0.29
C VAL A 251 -8.23 -6.33 1.73
N ASP A 252 -7.08 -6.81 2.20
CA ASP A 252 -6.64 -6.53 3.57
C ASP A 252 -6.24 -5.06 3.73
N ARG A 253 -5.56 -4.48 2.73
CA ARG A 253 -5.23 -3.04 2.73
C ARG A 253 -6.46 -2.15 2.78
N ALA A 254 -7.53 -2.49 2.07
CA ALA A 254 -8.77 -1.73 2.11
C ALA A 254 -9.47 -1.86 3.47
N ARG A 255 -9.48 -3.05 4.08
CA ARG A 255 -9.97 -3.21 5.45
C ARG A 255 -9.21 -2.31 6.43
N GLU A 256 -7.88 -2.26 6.34
CA GLU A 256 -7.05 -1.35 7.15
C GLU A 256 -7.38 0.12 6.90
N MET A 257 -7.46 0.55 5.62
CA MET A 257 -7.76 1.94 5.22
C MET A 257 -9.10 2.45 5.76
N TYR A 258 -10.09 1.54 5.84
CA TYR A 258 -11.44 1.88 6.27
C TYR A 258 -11.72 1.52 7.72
N SER A 259 -10.73 1.08 8.48
CA SER A 259 -10.82 0.81 9.92
C SER A 259 -10.12 1.89 10.74
N ALA A 260 -10.53 2.05 11.99
CA ALA A 260 -9.89 2.98 12.91
C ALA A 260 -9.86 2.43 14.33
N THR A 261 -8.81 2.77 15.06
CA THR A 261 -8.62 2.33 16.45
C THR A 261 -8.22 3.51 17.33
N LEU A 262 -8.82 3.60 18.51
CA LEU A 262 -8.42 4.53 19.55
C LEU A 262 -7.94 3.78 20.79
N ILE A 263 -6.84 4.27 21.37
CA ILE A 263 -6.22 3.74 22.58
C ILE A 263 -6.57 4.66 23.74
N LYS A 264 -7.24 4.11 24.75
CA LYS A 264 -7.70 4.89 25.92
C LYS A 264 -6.56 5.56 26.67
N GLU A 265 -5.44 4.89 26.83
CA GLU A 265 -4.28 5.36 27.57
C GLU A 265 -3.65 6.62 26.94
N GLU A 266 -3.79 6.81 25.60
CA GLU A 266 -3.34 8.00 24.89
C GLU A 266 -4.10 9.26 25.32
N PHE A 267 -5.40 9.17 25.61
CA PHE A 267 -6.18 10.30 26.12
C PHE A 267 -5.61 10.84 27.44
N LEU A 268 -5.12 9.95 28.31
CA LEU A 268 -4.49 10.34 29.56
C LEU A 268 -3.08 10.92 29.36
N ALA A 269 -2.33 10.37 28.41
CA ALA A 269 -1.02 10.88 28.05
C ALA A 269 -1.11 12.30 27.49
N VAL A 270 -2.00 12.52 26.51
CA VAL A 270 -2.24 13.84 25.89
C VAL A 270 -2.84 14.82 26.90
N LYS A 271 -3.70 14.38 27.81
CA LYS A 271 -4.21 15.23 28.91
C LYS A 271 -3.10 15.79 29.78
N LYS A 272 -2.06 14.99 30.08
CA LYS A 272 -0.89 15.47 30.84
C LYS A 272 -0.13 16.55 30.07
N LEU A 273 0.03 16.40 28.75
CA LEU A 273 0.70 17.36 27.89
C LEU A 273 -0.10 18.67 27.77
N THR A 274 -1.42 18.59 27.63
CA THR A 274 -2.30 19.75 27.37
C THR A 274 -2.75 20.48 28.65
N ARG A 275 -2.37 20.00 29.83
CA ARG A 275 -2.82 20.53 31.14
C ARG A 275 -2.59 22.03 31.30
N PHE A 276 -1.50 22.54 30.75
CA PHE A 276 -1.12 23.96 30.82
C PHE A 276 -1.48 24.75 29.55
N MET A 277 -1.97 24.08 28.53
CA MET A 277 -2.27 24.68 27.22
C MET A 277 -3.70 25.21 27.13
N SER A 278 -4.69 24.36 27.43
CA SER A 278 -6.11 24.70 27.34
C SER A 278 -6.97 23.91 28.32
N LYS A 279 -7.69 24.65 29.16
CA LYS A 279 -8.65 24.05 30.10
C LYS A 279 -9.83 23.36 29.40
N LYS A 280 -10.24 23.89 28.22
CA LYS A 280 -11.30 23.28 27.39
C LYS A 280 -10.87 21.91 26.89
N ILE A 281 -9.69 21.80 26.30
CA ILE A 281 -9.12 20.53 25.78
C ILE A 281 -8.93 19.53 26.93
N THR A 282 -8.36 19.96 28.05
CA THR A 282 -8.13 19.08 29.20
C THR A 282 -9.44 18.49 29.74
N ASN A 283 -10.51 19.29 29.81
CA ASN A 283 -11.83 18.81 30.25
C ASN A 283 -12.47 17.87 29.22
N ALA A 284 -12.36 18.17 27.93
CA ALA A 284 -12.89 17.30 26.87
C ALA A 284 -12.19 15.94 26.86
N LEU A 285 -10.84 15.91 27.01
CA LEU A 285 -10.08 14.67 27.17
C LEU A 285 -10.53 13.85 28.39
N GLU A 286 -10.83 14.52 29.51
CA GLU A 286 -11.37 13.86 30.72
C GLU A 286 -12.74 13.23 30.46
N HIS A 287 -13.63 13.92 29.73
CA HIS A 287 -14.94 13.39 29.38
C HIS A 287 -14.84 12.19 28.45
N CYS A 288 -13.99 12.25 27.42
CA CYS A 288 -13.73 11.11 26.55
C CYS A 288 -13.15 9.91 27.31
N ASN A 289 -12.16 10.17 28.19
CA ASN A 289 -11.56 9.12 29.01
C ASN A 289 -12.58 8.45 29.94
N LYS A 290 -13.54 9.21 30.51
CA LYS A 290 -14.61 8.64 31.35
C LYS A 290 -15.53 7.72 30.56
N SER A 291 -15.90 8.09 29.31
CA SER A 291 -16.69 7.24 28.44
C SER A 291 -15.93 5.96 28.08
N LEU A 292 -14.65 6.07 27.68
CA LEU A 292 -13.83 4.90 27.39
C LEU A 292 -13.61 4.00 28.62
N LEU A 293 -13.55 4.60 29.84
CA LEU A 293 -13.46 3.82 31.08
C LEU A 293 -14.75 3.04 31.37
N ALA A 294 -15.93 3.56 30.98
CA ALA A 294 -17.17 2.83 31.10
C ALA A 294 -17.18 1.63 30.13
N LEU A 295 -16.85 1.84 28.86
CA LEU A 295 -16.70 0.77 27.87
C LEU A 295 -15.67 -0.30 28.29
N LYS A 296 -14.56 0.14 28.88
CA LYS A 296 -13.55 -0.79 29.42
C LYS A 296 -14.11 -1.70 30.52
N ARG A 297 -14.94 -1.16 31.42
CA ARG A 297 -15.56 -1.95 32.50
C ARG A 297 -16.57 -2.95 31.94
N ASP A 298 -17.31 -2.56 30.91
CA ASP A 298 -18.25 -3.45 30.24
C ASP A 298 -17.51 -4.57 29.51
N CYS A 299 -16.38 -4.28 28.86
CA CYS A 299 -15.50 -5.27 28.23
C CYS A 299 -14.90 -6.27 29.26
N ASP A 300 -14.54 -5.84 30.47
CA ASP A 300 -14.00 -6.72 31.52
C ASP A 300 -15.07 -7.71 32.05
N VAL A 301 -16.35 -7.42 31.87
CA VAL A 301 -17.47 -8.21 32.39
C VAL A 301 -18.11 -9.09 31.30
N LEU A 302 -18.14 -8.61 30.05
CA LEU A 302 -18.78 -9.30 28.94
C LEU A 302 -17.79 -10.24 28.26
N THR A 303 -18.23 -11.46 28.00
CA THR A 303 -17.51 -12.44 27.16
C THR A 303 -17.69 -12.16 25.67
N GLU A 304 -18.62 -11.30 25.29
CA GLU A 304 -18.88 -10.84 23.92
C GLU A 304 -18.24 -9.47 23.68
N TRP A 305 -17.54 -9.34 22.57
CA TRP A 305 -16.72 -8.17 22.23
C TRP A 305 -17.47 -7.09 21.45
N ASP A 306 -18.71 -7.38 21.02
CA ASP A 306 -19.54 -6.46 20.27
C ASP A 306 -19.99 -5.28 21.14
N ILE A 307 -19.69 -4.06 20.72
CA ILE A 307 -20.21 -2.83 21.33
C ILE A 307 -21.30 -2.29 20.42
N LEU A 308 -22.51 -2.29 20.91
CA LEU A 308 -23.70 -1.90 20.12
C LEU A 308 -23.87 -0.38 19.98
N ASN A 309 -23.35 0.42 20.91
CA ASN A 309 -23.57 1.87 20.90
C ASN A 309 -22.39 2.63 21.51
N ILE A 310 -21.80 3.53 20.72
CA ILE A 310 -20.74 4.45 21.15
C ILE A 310 -21.11 5.93 20.88
N GLU A 311 -22.37 6.25 20.59
CA GLU A 311 -22.82 7.59 20.18
C GLU A 311 -22.42 8.67 21.21
N ASP A 312 -22.66 8.44 22.50
CA ASP A 312 -22.28 9.37 23.57
C ASP A 312 -20.76 9.65 23.59
N PHE A 313 -19.97 8.63 23.32
CA PHE A 313 -18.52 8.80 23.22
C PHE A 313 -18.14 9.61 21.97
N VAL A 314 -18.76 9.32 20.83
CA VAL A 314 -18.50 10.02 19.56
C VAL A 314 -18.86 11.51 19.64
N ILE A 315 -19.99 11.86 20.27
CA ILE A 315 -20.36 13.27 20.50
C ILE A 315 -19.27 13.99 21.30
N ARG A 316 -18.76 13.38 22.35
CA ARG A 316 -17.65 13.95 23.16
C ARG A 316 -16.34 14.04 22.37
N LEU A 317 -16.08 13.05 21.52
CA LEU A 317 -14.91 13.02 20.65
C LEU A 317 -14.98 14.12 19.58
N MET A 318 -16.14 14.38 19.00
CA MET A 318 -16.38 15.52 18.08
C MET A 318 -16.13 16.86 18.77
N GLN A 319 -16.60 17.03 20.01
CA GLN A 319 -16.31 18.24 20.80
C GLN A 319 -14.80 18.40 21.04
N LEU A 320 -14.12 17.32 21.38
CA LEU A 320 -12.65 17.34 21.54
C LEU A 320 -11.94 17.73 20.24
N ALA A 321 -12.35 17.13 19.13
CA ALA A 321 -11.80 17.44 17.81
C ALA A 321 -11.96 18.93 17.47
N ASN A 322 -13.14 19.50 17.70
CA ASN A 322 -13.39 20.92 17.47
C ASN A 322 -12.51 21.82 18.35
N TYR A 323 -12.32 21.49 19.62
CA TYR A 323 -11.41 22.27 20.48
C TYR A 323 -9.93 22.14 20.08
N LEU A 324 -9.53 20.98 19.56
CA LEU A 324 -8.19 20.79 19.00
C LEU A 324 -8.03 21.59 17.71
N ASP A 325 -9.05 21.62 16.84
CA ASP A 325 -9.06 22.43 15.63
C ASP A 325 -8.95 23.94 15.95
N GLU A 326 -9.78 24.45 16.87
CA GLU A 326 -9.70 25.83 17.34
C GLU A 326 -8.29 26.14 17.86
N TYR A 327 -7.75 25.29 18.73
CA TYR A 327 -6.41 25.48 19.32
C TYR A 327 -5.29 25.50 18.26
N LEU A 328 -5.35 24.56 17.31
CA LEU A 328 -4.37 24.48 16.24
C LEU A 328 -4.49 25.67 15.24
N GLN A 329 -5.71 26.22 15.05
CA GLN A 329 -5.96 27.42 14.24
C GLN A 329 -5.58 28.71 14.99
N ASP A 330 -5.92 28.87 16.25
CA ASP A 330 -5.56 30.04 17.08
C ASP A 330 -4.05 30.16 17.23
N SER A 331 -3.35 29.03 17.33
CA SER A 331 -1.89 29.00 17.29
C SER A 331 -1.32 29.48 15.93
N ARG A 332 -2.13 29.47 14.86
CA ARG A 332 -1.81 30.10 13.57
C ARG A 332 -2.04 31.62 13.58
N ASN A 333 -3.07 32.09 14.30
CA ASN A 333 -3.52 33.48 14.27
C ASN A 333 -2.89 34.35 15.37
N ASN A 334 -2.41 33.79 16.49
CA ASN A 334 -1.88 34.53 17.65
C ASN A 334 -0.44 35.02 17.48
N LYS A 335 -0.06 35.36 16.25
CA LYS A 335 1.16 36.13 15.96
C LYS A 335 0.86 37.63 15.85
N HIS A 336 0.43 38.24 16.92
CA HIS A 336 0.57 39.68 17.09
C HIS A 336 1.95 39.98 17.71
N GLY A 337 2.94 40.17 16.83
CA GLY A 337 4.28 40.60 17.24
C GLY A 337 5.31 40.67 16.14
N SER A 338 5.10 39.99 15.03
CA SER A 338 6.01 40.11 13.87
C SER A 338 5.21 40.00 12.58
N LYS A 339 5.22 41.07 11.81
CA LYS A 339 4.73 41.11 10.43
C LYS A 339 5.59 40.18 9.59
N ASN A 340 5.21 38.93 9.47
CA ASN A 340 5.68 38.05 8.43
C ASN A 340 4.50 37.55 7.61
N ILE A 341 4.57 37.82 6.33
CA ILE A 341 3.57 37.78 5.27
C ILE A 341 3.14 36.38 4.84
N ASN A 342 3.48 35.32 5.57
CA ASN A 342 3.12 33.95 5.20
C ASN A 342 2.59 33.18 6.41
N GLY A 343 1.35 32.75 6.32
CA GLY A 343 0.57 32.07 7.35
C GLY A 343 1.13 30.74 7.85
N GLN A 344 2.22 30.79 8.58
CA GLN A 344 2.86 29.64 9.18
C GLN A 344 3.01 29.74 10.69
N ILE A 345 2.78 28.63 11.34
CA ILE A 345 2.77 28.50 12.80
C ILE A 345 4.19 28.56 13.32
N ASN A 346 4.55 29.61 14.12
CA ASN A 346 5.68 29.58 15.02
C ASN A 346 5.18 29.18 16.41
N PHE A 347 5.59 28.01 16.89
CA PHE A 347 5.33 27.51 18.25
C PHE A 347 6.37 27.98 19.28
N MET A 348 7.16 28.98 18.95
CA MET A 348 8.25 29.47 19.81
C MET A 348 7.87 30.77 20.50
N GLU A 349 6.94 30.74 21.44
CA GLU A 349 6.87 31.70 22.54
C GLU A 349 5.94 31.16 23.61
N PHE A 350 6.47 30.23 24.43
CA PHE A 350 5.94 29.97 25.74
C PHE A 350 6.87 30.68 26.75
N ASP A 351 6.43 31.82 27.23
CA ASP A 351 7.05 32.49 28.34
C ASP A 351 7.03 31.57 29.58
N GLY A 352 8.19 31.22 30.08
CA GLY A 352 8.38 30.85 31.48
C GLY A 352 8.91 29.48 31.86
N VAL A 353 9.27 28.59 30.91
CA VAL A 353 10.02 27.36 31.23
C VAL A 353 11.07 27.10 30.16
N ASP A 354 12.31 27.18 30.58
CA ASP A 354 13.50 26.86 29.78
C ASP A 354 13.57 25.34 29.53
N ASN A 355 12.89 24.87 28.46
CA ASN A 355 12.91 23.48 28.00
C ASN A 355 12.90 23.42 26.47
N SER A 356 14.00 23.84 25.87
CA SER A 356 14.20 23.80 24.41
C SER A 356 14.23 22.39 23.77
N GLU A 357 14.29 21.32 24.58
CA GLU A 357 14.38 19.94 24.12
C GLU A 357 13.02 19.17 24.09
N LEU A 358 11.99 19.64 24.81
CA LEU A 358 10.71 18.92 24.96
C LEU A 358 9.60 19.39 24.00
N ILE A 359 9.75 20.54 23.37
CA ILE A 359 8.70 21.19 22.57
C ILE A 359 8.39 20.48 21.25
N PRO A 360 9.36 19.97 20.47
CA PRO A 360 9.08 19.24 19.22
C PRO A 360 8.32 17.93 19.43
N ASP A 361 8.73 17.14 20.41
CA ASP A 361 8.11 15.83 20.74
C ASP A 361 6.65 16.01 21.23
N THR A 362 6.39 17.03 22.05
CA THR A 362 5.03 17.31 22.56
C THR A 362 4.06 17.71 21.44
N ARG A 363 4.53 18.48 20.46
CA ARG A 363 3.72 18.88 19.31
C ARG A 363 3.43 17.70 18.38
N GLU A 364 4.44 16.90 18.08
CA GLU A 364 4.31 15.71 17.24
C GLU A 364 3.28 14.76 17.84
N ARG A 365 3.37 14.45 19.13
CA ARG A 365 2.40 13.61 19.85
C ARG A 365 0.98 14.17 19.87
N LEU A 366 0.83 15.49 19.98
CA LEU A 366 -0.50 16.11 19.91
C LEU A 366 -1.10 16.02 18.52
N LEU A 367 -0.30 16.20 17.47
CA LEU A 367 -0.74 16.07 16.08
C LEU A 367 -1.09 14.62 15.74
N ASP A 368 -0.29 13.65 16.14
CA ASP A 368 -0.56 12.23 15.94
C ASP A 368 -1.89 11.82 16.59
N PHE A 369 -2.08 12.25 17.83
CA PHE A 369 -3.34 12.03 18.53
C PHE A 369 -4.52 12.72 17.83
N TYR A 370 -4.34 13.96 17.39
CA TYR A 370 -5.39 14.67 16.63
C TYR A 370 -5.75 13.95 15.33
N PHE A 371 -4.75 13.46 14.59
CA PHE A 371 -4.99 12.67 13.37
C PHE A 371 -5.67 11.34 13.68
N SER A 372 -5.32 10.66 14.76
CA SER A 372 -6.01 9.44 15.20
C SER A 372 -7.49 9.71 15.53
N VAL A 373 -7.78 10.81 16.22
CA VAL A 373 -9.17 11.24 16.52
C VAL A 373 -9.93 11.55 15.24
N ARG A 374 -9.33 12.31 14.31
CA ARG A 374 -9.97 12.64 13.03
C ARG A 374 -10.20 11.40 12.15
N SER A 375 -9.22 10.48 12.10
CA SER A 375 -9.37 9.22 11.38
C SER A 375 -10.52 8.39 11.94
N PHE A 376 -10.64 8.29 13.26
CA PHE A 376 -11.75 7.57 13.91
C PHE A 376 -13.11 8.20 13.59
N LEU A 377 -13.22 9.52 13.62
CA LEU A 377 -14.46 10.22 13.28
C LEU A 377 -14.82 10.07 11.79
N ASN A 378 -13.83 10.16 10.89
CA ASN A 378 -14.05 9.93 9.47
C ASN A 378 -14.51 8.49 9.20
N THR A 379 -13.92 7.51 9.89
CA THR A 379 -14.34 6.10 9.78
C THR A 379 -15.74 5.90 10.36
N TYR A 380 -16.08 6.59 11.45
CA TYR A 380 -17.42 6.52 12.03
C TYR A 380 -18.52 7.00 11.05
N GLU A 381 -18.22 7.97 10.20
CA GLU A 381 -19.14 8.43 9.15
C GLU A 381 -19.35 7.40 8.02
N LEU A 382 -18.45 6.41 7.90
CA LEU A 382 -18.53 5.33 6.90
C LEU A 382 -19.27 4.09 7.40
N LEU A 383 -19.65 4.05 8.68
CA LEU A 383 -20.27 2.87 9.28
C LEU A 383 -21.57 2.48 8.57
N ASP A 384 -21.63 1.22 8.16
CA ASP A 384 -22.80 0.53 7.63
C ASP A 384 -22.85 -0.90 8.22
N GLU A 385 -23.70 -1.76 7.68
CA GLU A 385 -23.82 -3.17 8.09
C GLU A 385 -22.55 -4.02 7.87
N LYS A 386 -21.57 -3.48 7.16
CA LYS A 386 -20.27 -4.13 6.89
C LYS A 386 -19.20 -3.81 7.92
N TYR A 387 -19.58 -3.19 9.02
CA TYR A 387 -18.67 -2.84 10.11
C TYR A 387 -19.05 -3.55 11.41
N ILE A 388 -18.05 -3.78 12.24
CA ILE A 388 -18.22 -4.18 13.64
C ILE A 388 -17.50 -3.19 14.53
N ILE A 389 -18.15 -2.79 15.63
CA ILE A 389 -17.54 -2.01 16.70
C ILE A 389 -17.20 -2.98 17.82
N TYR A 390 -15.94 -3.07 18.19
CA TYR A 390 -15.50 -3.93 19.28
C TYR A 390 -14.39 -3.31 20.11
N SER A 391 -14.11 -3.89 21.27
CA SER A 391 -12.97 -3.51 22.11
C SER A 391 -12.15 -4.73 22.51
N ASP A 392 -10.86 -4.49 22.69
CA ASP A 392 -9.91 -5.48 23.19
C ASP A 392 -8.79 -4.82 24.01
N TYR A 393 -7.77 -5.62 24.35
CA TYR A 393 -6.56 -5.16 24.99
C TYR A 393 -5.34 -5.47 24.10
N SER A 394 -4.42 -4.50 24.01
CA SER A 394 -3.11 -4.76 23.42
C SER A 394 -2.29 -5.71 24.29
N ASP A 395 -1.20 -6.26 23.74
CA ASP A 395 -0.23 -7.08 24.50
C ASP A 395 0.37 -6.35 25.70
N GLU A 396 0.41 -5.01 25.66
CA GLU A 396 0.85 -4.13 26.75
C GLU A 396 -0.26 -3.84 27.78
N GLY A 397 -1.47 -4.36 27.58
CA GLY A 397 -2.63 -4.15 28.43
C GLY A 397 -3.37 -2.83 28.22
N ASN A 398 -3.10 -2.10 27.14
CA ASN A 398 -3.83 -0.89 26.79
C ASN A 398 -5.22 -1.25 26.20
N PHE A 399 -6.26 -0.54 26.66
CA PHE A 399 -7.61 -0.72 26.14
C PHE A 399 -7.79 -0.04 24.80
N ARG A 400 -8.29 -0.80 23.81
CA ARG A 400 -8.52 -0.34 22.44
C ARG A 400 -10.00 -0.42 22.07
N LEU A 401 -10.47 0.62 21.40
CA LEU A 401 -11.79 0.68 20.76
C LEU A 401 -11.61 0.69 19.25
N HIS A 402 -12.25 -0.25 18.56
CA HIS A 402 -12.10 -0.46 17.13
C HIS A 402 -13.39 -0.18 16.38
N LEU A 403 -13.27 0.50 15.24
CA LEU A 403 -14.24 0.51 14.15
C LEU A 403 -13.64 -0.35 13.03
N GLN A 404 -14.11 -1.58 12.91
CA GLN A 404 -13.49 -2.57 12.03
C GLN A 404 -14.35 -2.79 10.78
N CYS A 405 -13.76 -2.49 9.63
CA CYS A 405 -14.34 -2.82 8.33
C CYS A 405 -14.20 -4.32 8.05
N MET A 406 -15.33 -5.03 7.95
CA MET A 406 -15.37 -6.46 7.64
C MET A 406 -15.38 -6.73 6.13
N ASP A 407 -16.12 -5.92 5.38
CA ASP A 407 -16.23 -6.01 3.93
C ASP A 407 -15.97 -4.62 3.30
N PRO A 408 -14.83 -4.40 2.65
CA PRO A 408 -14.46 -3.10 2.11
C PRO A 408 -15.13 -2.77 0.77
N SER A 409 -15.95 -3.67 0.23
CA SER A 409 -16.46 -3.57 -1.15
C SER A 409 -17.27 -2.30 -1.40
N THR A 410 -18.10 -1.83 -0.46
CA THR A 410 -18.87 -0.58 -0.60
C THR A 410 -17.96 0.64 -0.71
N ASN A 411 -16.97 0.72 0.16
CA ASN A 411 -16.03 1.84 0.18
C ASN A 411 -15.17 1.87 -1.09
N LEU A 412 -14.65 0.71 -1.51
CA LEU A 412 -13.90 0.59 -2.76
C LEU A 412 -14.77 0.97 -3.97
N ASP A 413 -16.03 0.57 -4.00
CA ASP A 413 -16.98 0.89 -5.07
C ASP A 413 -17.15 2.40 -5.24
N ASN A 414 -17.21 3.16 -4.14
CA ASN A 414 -17.34 4.61 -4.16
C ASN A 414 -16.14 5.30 -4.85
N TYR A 415 -14.92 4.79 -4.68
CA TYR A 415 -13.74 5.30 -5.37
C TYR A 415 -13.66 4.81 -6.82
N LEU A 416 -13.96 3.53 -7.06
CA LEU A 416 -13.91 2.95 -8.41
C LEU A 416 -14.93 3.59 -9.36
N LYS A 417 -16.08 4.03 -8.87
CA LYS A 417 -17.09 4.77 -9.64
C LYS A 417 -16.62 6.14 -10.10
N LYS A 418 -15.53 6.68 -9.55
CA LYS A 418 -14.92 7.92 -10.04
C LYS A 418 -14.08 7.73 -11.30
N GLY A 419 -13.80 6.49 -11.66
CA GLY A 419 -13.13 6.13 -12.90
C GLY A 419 -14.06 5.42 -13.89
N ARG A 420 -13.54 5.16 -15.08
CA ARG A 420 -14.25 4.46 -16.16
C ARG A 420 -14.36 2.97 -15.91
N CYS A 421 -13.28 2.35 -15.45
CA CYS A 421 -13.18 0.90 -15.25
C CYS A 421 -12.05 0.54 -14.30
N GLY A 422 -12.14 -0.66 -13.69
CA GLY A 422 -11.09 -1.26 -12.88
C GLY A 422 -10.65 -2.61 -13.44
N ILE A 423 -9.36 -2.78 -13.64
CA ILE A 423 -8.72 -4.03 -14.07
C ILE A 423 -7.90 -4.55 -12.90
N PHE A 424 -8.39 -5.58 -12.25
CA PHE A 424 -7.75 -6.24 -11.11
C PHE A 424 -7.02 -7.48 -11.59
N PHE A 425 -5.75 -7.61 -11.28
CA PHE A 425 -4.98 -8.78 -11.70
C PHE A 425 -4.02 -9.26 -10.62
N SER A 426 -3.93 -10.59 -10.53
CA SER A 426 -3.07 -11.28 -9.57
C SER A 426 -2.74 -12.69 -10.07
N ALA A 427 -1.65 -13.25 -9.57
CA ALA A 427 -1.32 -14.67 -9.77
C ALA A 427 -2.08 -15.61 -8.83
N THR A 428 -2.74 -15.08 -7.80
CA THR A 428 -3.31 -15.85 -6.69
C THR A 428 -4.75 -15.48 -6.37
N PHE A 429 -5.54 -15.12 -7.37
CA PHE A 429 -6.99 -14.87 -7.24
C PHE A 429 -7.79 -16.17 -7.12
N LEU A 430 -7.49 -16.99 -6.11
CA LEU A 430 -8.17 -18.27 -5.89
C LEU A 430 -8.79 -18.33 -4.49
N PRO A 431 -10.12 -18.51 -4.40
CA PRO A 431 -11.09 -18.52 -5.50
C PRO A 431 -11.41 -17.10 -5.98
N ILE A 432 -11.49 -16.90 -7.29
CA ILE A 432 -11.71 -15.57 -7.88
C ILE A 432 -13.00 -14.91 -7.40
N LYS A 433 -14.03 -15.70 -7.12
CA LYS A 433 -15.34 -15.23 -6.62
C LYS A 433 -15.22 -14.48 -5.29
N TYR A 434 -14.39 -14.98 -4.37
CA TYR A 434 -14.09 -14.30 -3.11
C TYR A 434 -13.51 -12.91 -3.34
N TYR A 435 -12.52 -12.81 -4.22
CA TYR A 435 -11.90 -11.52 -4.54
C TYR A 435 -12.84 -10.57 -5.26
N MET A 436 -13.66 -11.07 -6.18
CA MET A 436 -14.69 -10.25 -6.83
C MET A 436 -15.63 -9.64 -5.80
N GLU A 437 -16.12 -10.42 -4.85
CA GLU A 437 -17.03 -9.95 -3.80
C GLU A 437 -16.36 -8.89 -2.93
N GLN A 438 -15.14 -9.12 -2.46
CA GLN A 438 -14.43 -8.20 -1.57
C GLN A 438 -13.89 -6.95 -2.29
N LEU A 439 -13.65 -7.00 -3.58
CA LEU A 439 -13.14 -5.92 -4.41
C LEU A 439 -14.24 -5.25 -5.26
N ALA A 440 -15.44 -5.22 -4.72
CA ALA A 440 -16.59 -4.51 -5.30
C ALA A 440 -17.06 -5.03 -6.68
N GLY A 441 -16.88 -6.31 -7.00
CA GLY A 441 -17.37 -6.91 -8.25
C GLY A 441 -18.89 -7.03 -8.26
N GLY A 442 -19.50 -6.59 -9.37
CA GLY A 442 -20.92 -6.76 -9.63
C GLY A 442 -21.23 -8.02 -10.47
N THR A 443 -22.51 -8.34 -10.59
CA THR A 443 -22.99 -9.51 -11.37
C THR A 443 -22.65 -9.42 -12.86
N ASP A 444 -22.47 -8.21 -13.37
CA ASP A 444 -22.19 -7.92 -14.78
C ASP A 444 -20.70 -7.73 -15.08
N ASP A 445 -19.84 -7.87 -14.10
CA ASP A 445 -18.40 -7.75 -14.25
C ASP A 445 -17.78 -9.05 -14.72
N TYR A 446 -16.55 -8.97 -15.23
CA TYR A 446 -15.91 -10.09 -15.90
C TYR A 446 -14.83 -10.73 -15.05
N ALA A 447 -14.69 -12.05 -15.18
CA ALA A 447 -13.58 -12.82 -14.62
C ALA A 447 -12.88 -13.61 -15.74
N VAL A 448 -11.55 -13.61 -15.72
CA VAL A 448 -10.72 -14.32 -16.70
C VAL A 448 -9.62 -15.11 -16.00
N TYR A 449 -9.50 -16.38 -16.39
CA TYR A 449 -8.38 -17.24 -16.01
C TYR A 449 -7.43 -17.36 -17.19
N ALA A 450 -6.19 -16.95 -17.01
CA ALA A 450 -5.16 -17.15 -18.02
C ALA A 450 -4.45 -18.50 -17.79
N PRO A 451 -4.24 -19.31 -18.83
CA PRO A 451 -3.47 -20.54 -18.70
C PRO A 451 -2.01 -20.22 -18.36
N SER A 452 -1.37 -21.12 -17.60
CA SER A 452 0.08 -21.05 -17.38
C SER A 452 0.82 -21.20 -18.72
N PRO A 453 1.84 -20.38 -18.99
CA PRO A 453 2.68 -20.58 -20.17
C PRO A 453 3.65 -21.76 -20.00
N PHE A 454 3.87 -22.22 -18.76
CA PHE A 454 4.80 -23.29 -18.43
C PHE A 454 4.12 -24.65 -18.51
N LEU A 455 4.81 -25.62 -19.08
CA LEU A 455 4.31 -26.98 -19.24
C LEU A 455 4.17 -27.69 -17.89
N PRO A 456 3.02 -28.34 -17.61
CA PRO A 456 2.83 -29.09 -16.37
C PRO A 456 3.87 -30.20 -16.14
N GLU A 457 4.42 -30.77 -17.22
CA GLU A 457 5.41 -31.83 -17.20
C GLU A 457 6.76 -31.39 -16.60
N ASN A 458 7.06 -30.10 -16.64
CA ASN A 458 8.27 -29.52 -16.05
C ASN A 458 8.14 -29.28 -14.54
N ARG A 459 6.99 -29.61 -13.94
CA ARG A 459 6.69 -29.33 -12.53
C ARG A 459 6.46 -30.61 -11.76
N LEU A 460 7.26 -30.85 -10.73
CA LEU A 460 7.04 -31.90 -9.72
C LEU A 460 6.38 -31.32 -8.47
N ILE A 461 5.23 -31.83 -8.07
CA ILE A 461 4.57 -31.49 -6.80
C ILE A 461 4.51 -32.74 -5.94
N MET A 462 5.03 -32.63 -4.71
CA MET A 462 4.99 -33.70 -3.70
C MET A 462 4.27 -33.22 -2.44
N ILE A 463 3.53 -34.09 -1.79
CA ILE A 463 2.80 -33.78 -0.57
C ILE A 463 3.16 -34.81 0.51
N GLY A 464 3.80 -34.35 1.59
CA GLY A 464 4.06 -35.15 2.80
C GLY A 464 2.73 -35.43 3.53
N ARG A 465 2.36 -36.69 3.68
CA ARG A 465 1.05 -37.10 4.22
C ARG A 465 1.08 -37.56 5.67
N ASP A 466 2.25 -37.89 6.19
CA ASP A 466 2.47 -38.46 7.54
C ASP A 466 3.02 -37.44 8.56
N VAL A 467 3.07 -36.15 8.15
CA VAL A 467 3.56 -35.01 8.93
C VAL A 467 2.48 -33.97 9.13
N SER A 468 2.53 -33.24 10.25
CA SER A 468 1.52 -32.22 10.56
C SER A 468 2.11 -31.02 11.30
N THR A 469 1.63 -29.81 10.95
CA THR A 469 1.95 -28.56 11.64
C THR A 469 0.84 -28.10 12.60
N LYS A 470 -0.20 -28.93 12.83
CA LYS A 470 -1.26 -28.62 13.82
C LYS A 470 -0.65 -28.36 15.20
N TYR A 471 -1.12 -27.33 15.88
CA TYR A 471 -0.62 -26.93 17.19
C TYR A 471 -0.58 -28.09 18.19
N THR A 472 -1.63 -28.92 18.22
CA THR A 472 -1.76 -30.07 19.12
C THR A 472 -0.81 -31.23 18.80
N ARG A 473 -0.16 -31.22 17.63
CA ARG A 473 0.81 -32.25 17.20
C ARG A 473 2.25 -31.76 17.19
N ARG A 474 2.47 -30.44 17.43
CA ARG A 474 3.82 -29.89 17.45
C ARG A 474 4.68 -30.50 18.53
N GLY A 475 5.91 -30.84 18.17
CA GLY A 475 6.89 -31.41 19.09
C GLY A 475 8.06 -32.07 18.34
N PRO A 476 9.10 -32.54 19.06
CA PRO A 476 10.34 -33.04 18.46
C PRO A 476 10.14 -34.13 17.41
N ALA A 477 9.18 -35.03 17.61
CA ALA A 477 8.90 -36.11 16.67
C ALA A 477 8.35 -35.63 15.32
N GLU A 478 7.48 -34.61 15.31
CA GLU A 478 6.97 -34.00 14.07
C GLU A 478 8.04 -33.10 13.44
N TYR A 479 8.81 -32.37 14.25
CA TYR A 479 9.89 -31.50 13.74
C TYR A 479 10.98 -32.32 13.06
N LYS A 480 11.32 -33.50 13.61
CA LYS A 480 12.26 -34.43 12.98
C LYS A 480 11.75 -34.93 11.63
N LYS A 481 10.48 -35.32 11.51
CA LYS A 481 9.89 -35.71 10.23
C LYS A 481 9.92 -34.60 9.20
N ILE A 482 9.62 -33.36 9.62
CA ILE A 482 9.71 -32.19 8.73
C ILE A 482 11.15 -31.99 8.24
N ALA A 483 12.12 -32.11 9.15
CA ALA A 483 13.54 -32.03 8.81
C ALA A 483 13.98 -33.15 7.86
N ASP A 484 13.51 -34.39 8.06
CA ASP A 484 13.79 -35.53 7.17
C ASP A 484 13.27 -35.24 5.75
N TYR A 485 12.01 -34.76 5.60
CA TYR A 485 11.47 -34.35 4.30
C TYR A 485 12.29 -33.24 3.64
N ILE A 486 12.72 -32.22 4.39
CA ILE A 486 13.55 -31.14 3.87
C ILE A 486 14.89 -31.70 3.39
N THR A 487 15.53 -32.55 4.20
CA THR A 487 16.83 -33.15 3.91
C THR A 487 16.77 -34.00 2.65
N ASP A 488 15.78 -34.90 2.55
CA ASP A 488 15.58 -35.77 1.37
C ASP A 488 15.33 -34.95 0.11
N PHE A 489 14.47 -33.90 0.20
CA PHE A 489 14.14 -33.03 -0.91
C PHE A 489 15.36 -32.31 -1.48
N VAL A 490 16.21 -31.74 -0.64
CA VAL A 490 17.36 -30.95 -1.08
C VAL A 490 18.59 -31.79 -1.41
N SER A 491 18.67 -33.02 -0.89
CA SER A 491 19.75 -33.99 -1.20
C SER A 491 19.58 -34.60 -2.58
N ALA A 492 18.37 -34.58 -3.15
CA ALA A 492 18.08 -35.15 -4.46
C ALA A 492 18.82 -34.45 -5.61
N LYS A 493 19.09 -33.14 -5.52
CA LYS A 493 19.77 -32.36 -6.54
C LYS A 493 20.48 -31.16 -5.94
N THR A 494 21.77 -30.96 -6.30
CA THR A 494 22.48 -29.71 -5.93
C THR A 494 21.81 -28.50 -6.56
N GLY A 495 21.48 -27.49 -5.76
CA GLY A 495 20.78 -26.31 -6.22
C GLY A 495 20.41 -25.33 -5.11
N ASN A 496 19.63 -24.33 -5.45
CA ASN A 496 19.12 -23.36 -4.51
C ASN A 496 17.65 -23.65 -4.19
N TYR A 497 17.30 -23.62 -2.91
CA TYR A 497 15.98 -23.97 -2.40
C TYR A 497 15.49 -22.93 -1.40
N LEU A 498 14.19 -22.63 -1.40
CA LEU A 498 13.51 -21.85 -0.37
C LEU A 498 12.59 -22.77 0.44
N ILE A 499 12.69 -22.68 1.75
CA ILE A 499 11.85 -23.43 2.69
C ILE A 499 10.97 -22.43 3.44
N PHE A 500 9.68 -22.46 3.19
CA PHE A 500 8.71 -21.52 3.76
C PHE A 500 8.01 -22.12 4.96
N PHE A 501 8.12 -21.47 6.10
CA PHE A 501 7.49 -21.87 7.37
C PHE A 501 6.31 -20.95 7.72
N SER A 502 5.41 -21.41 8.57
CA SER A 502 4.27 -20.63 9.05
C SER A 502 4.65 -19.51 10.03
N SER A 503 5.83 -19.59 10.67
CA SER A 503 6.33 -18.59 11.62
C SER A 503 7.83 -18.74 11.87
N TYR A 504 8.47 -17.68 12.39
CA TYR A 504 9.88 -17.71 12.84
C TYR A 504 10.11 -18.78 13.90
N LYS A 505 9.18 -18.91 14.86
CA LYS A 505 9.26 -19.95 15.88
C LYS A 505 9.33 -21.37 15.28
N MET A 506 8.59 -21.64 14.20
CA MET A 506 8.64 -22.93 13.52
C MET A 506 10.00 -23.15 12.83
N ILE A 507 10.66 -22.09 12.35
CA ILE A 507 12.03 -22.16 11.84
C ILE A 507 12.97 -22.59 12.98
N ASP A 508 12.91 -21.89 14.12
CA ASP A 508 13.75 -22.16 15.29
C ASP A 508 13.56 -23.58 15.84
N ASP A 509 12.31 -24.07 15.83
CA ASP A 509 11.95 -25.40 16.30
C ASP A 509 12.44 -26.54 15.37
N VAL A 510 12.51 -26.32 14.05
CA VAL A 510 12.85 -27.37 13.06
C VAL A 510 14.34 -27.32 12.66
N LEU A 511 14.96 -26.15 12.64
CA LEU A 511 16.35 -25.95 12.19
C LEU A 511 17.36 -26.89 12.85
N PRO A 512 17.36 -27.12 14.19
CA PRO A 512 18.33 -28.00 14.83
C PRO A 512 18.30 -29.42 14.27
N PHE A 513 17.11 -29.96 13.93
CA PHE A 513 16.96 -31.28 13.35
C PHE A 513 17.46 -31.35 11.90
N VAL A 514 17.31 -30.28 11.13
CA VAL A 514 17.86 -30.19 9.77
C VAL A 514 19.40 -30.17 9.82
N GLU A 515 20.00 -29.41 10.72
CA GLU A 515 21.45 -29.35 10.92
C GLU A 515 22.01 -30.71 11.41
N GLU A 516 21.30 -31.39 12.33
CA GLU A 516 21.64 -32.75 12.78
C GLU A 516 21.66 -33.73 11.61
N ASN A 517 20.61 -33.73 10.76
CA ASN A 517 20.52 -34.64 9.62
C ASN A 517 21.69 -34.45 8.63
N PHE A 518 22.08 -33.19 8.32
CA PHE A 518 23.21 -32.93 7.44
C PHE A 518 24.56 -33.31 8.09
N SER A 519 24.70 -33.16 9.40
CA SER A 519 25.88 -33.59 10.14
C SER A 519 26.03 -35.13 10.15
N LEU A 520 24.93 -35.86 10.30
CA LEU A 520 24.91 -37.32 10.25
C LEU A 520 25.27 -37.87 8.86
N GLN A 521 24.77 -37.23 7.79
CA GLN A 521 25.11 -37.61 6.41
C GLN A 521 26.61 -37.48 6.09
N GLN A 522 27.34 -36.60 6.77
CA GLN A 522 28.80 -36.48 6.62
C GLN A 522 29.56 -37.66 7.25
N THR A 523 29.06 -38.20 8.34
CA THR A 523 29.72 -39.32 9.04
C THR A 523 29.57 -40.66 8.31
N ASP A 524 28.49 -40.87 7.55
CA ASP A 524 28.22 -42.11 6.83
C ASP A 524 28.94 -42.24 5.46
N THR A 525 29.53 -41.16 4.95
CA THR A 525 30.17 -41.14 3.62
C THR A 525 31.69 -41.05 3.68
N TYR A 526 32.32 -42.12 4.15
CA TYR A 526 33.79 -42.25 4.16
C TYR A 526 34.41 -42.40 2.75
N ASN A 527 33.64 -42.40 1.66
CA ASN A 527 34.10 -42.73 0.31
C ASN A 527 33.56 -41.85 -0.85
N ASN A 528 32.92 -40.69 -0.63
CA ASN A 528 32.48 -39.86 -1.75
C ASN A 528 32.82 -38.37 -1.56
N GLU A 529 33.72 -37.88 -2.40
CA GLU A 529 34.24 -36.49 -2.45
C GLU A 529 33.17 -35.39 -2.78
N LYS A 530 31.87 -35.67 -2.74
CA LYS A 530 30.84 -34.77 -3.24
C LYS A 530 29.79 -34.27 -2.22
N ASN A 531 29.85 -34.67 -0.94
CA ASN A 531 28.88 -34.18 0.04
C ASN A 531 29.40 -32.93 0.78
N THR A 532 29.16 -31.77 0.18
CA THR A 532 29.36 -30.49 0.84
C THR A 532 28.09 -30.11 1.60
N THR A 533 28.21 -29.79 2.90
CA THR A 533 27.10 -29.31 3.73
C THR A 533 26.39 -28.13 3.04
N PRO A 534 25.05 -28.11 2.95
CA PRO A 534 24.32 -26.99 2.42
C PRO A 534 24.60 -25.70 3.19
N ARG A 535 24.61 -24.56 2.49
CA ARG A 535 24.65 -23.25 3.15
C ARG A 535 23.22 -22.87 3.55
N ILE A 536 23.01 -22.59 4.81
CA ILE A 536 21.70 -22.21 5.34
C ILE A 536 21.68 -20.70 5.62
N PHE A 537 20.71 -20.00 5.09
CA PHE A 537 20.41 -18.59 5.33
C PHE A 537 19.01 -18.46 5.91
N ILE A 538 18.85 -17.65 6.95
CA ILE A 538 17.59 -17.52 7.68
C ILE A 538 17.08 -16.08 7.56
N GLN A 539 15.82 -15.94 7.20
CA GLN A 539 15.14 -14.65 7.21
C GLN A 539 15.01 -14.12 8.65
N SER A 540 15.45 -12.89 8.90
CA SER A 540 15.19 -12.19 10.16
C SER A 540 13.91 -11.34 10.09
N PRO A 541 13.17 -11.16 11.20
CA PRO A 541 11.98 -10.29 11.24
C PRO A 541 12.25 -8.83 10.88
N SER A 542 13.46 -8.33 11.16
CA SER A 542 13.85 -6.92 11.05
C SER A 542 14.79 -6.63 9.87
N MET A 543 14.81 -7.47 8.83
CA MET A 543 15.66 -7.22 7.65
C MET A 543 15.27 -5.93 6.94
N ASN A 544 16.26 -5.03 6.79
CA ASN A 544 16.15 -3.86 5.92
C ASN A 544 16.34 -4.24 4.44
N GLU A 545 16.22 -3.26 3.53
CA GLU A 545 16.29 -3.48 2.09
C GLU A 545 17.67 -4.03 1.65
N GLN A 546 18.76 -3.50 2.20
CA GLN A 546 20.13 -3.97 1.92
C GLN A 546 20.34 -5.43 2.38
N GLN A 547 19.93 -5.77 3.59
CA GLN A 547 20.03 -7.15 4.12
C GLN A 547 19.22 -8.14 3.30
N ARG A 548 18.07 -7.69 2.75
CA ARG A 548 17.27 -8.50 1.84
C ARG A 548 18.01 -8.76 0.51
N GLU A 549 18.64 -7.76 -0.06
CA GLU A 549 19.46 -7.91 -1.27
C GLU A 549 20.63 -8.84 -1.03
N GLU A 550 21.36 -8.66 0.07
CA GLU A 550 22.47 -9.54 0.49
C GLU A 550 22.01 -11.01 0.65
N PHE A 551 20.81 -11.23 1.22
CA PHE A 551 20.24 -12.58 1.31
C PHE A 551 20.03 -13.18 -0.09
N LEU A 552 19.44 -12.43 -1.03
CA LEU A 552 19.15 -12.90 -2.40
C LEU A 552 20.40 -13.09 -3.26
N GLU A 553 21.48 -12.37 -3.02
CA GLU A 553 22.76 -12.53 -3.71
C GLU A 553 23.42 -13.88 -3.45
N ASN A 554 23.08 -14.55 -2.35
CA ASN A 554 23.57 -15.91 -2.07
C ASN A 554 22.98 -16.97 -3.02
N PHE A 555 21.86 -16.69 -3.66
CA PHE A 555 21.18 -17.58 -4.61
C PHE A 555 21.74 -17.37 -6.02
N LYS A 556 22.96 -17.85 -6.24
CA LYS A 556 23.68 -17.71 -7.52
C LYS A 556 23.20 -18.73 -8.55
N ALA A 557 23.27 -18.36 -9.82
CA ALA A 557 23.01 -19.29 -10.90
C ALA A 557 24.08 -20.41 -10.95
N ASN A 558 23.63 -21.63 -11.26
CA ASN A 558 24.47 -22.83 -11.37
C ASN A 558 25.37 -23.05 -10.13
N PRO A 559 24.79 -23.15 -8.93
CA PRO A 559 25.57 -23.28 -7.71
C PRO A 559 26.33 -24.61 -7.67
N THR A 560 27.57 -24.56 -7.16
CA THR A 560 28.37 -25.76 -6.92
C THR A 560 27.99 -26.50 -5.64
N ASN A 561 27.39 -25.76 -4.68
CA ASN A 561 26.90 -26.28 -3.41
C ASN A 561 25.43 -25.93 -3.23
N THR A 562 24.68 -26.78 -2.54
CA THR A 562 23.27 -26.52 -2.21
C THR A 562 23.15 -25.30 -1.27
N THR A 563 22.23 -24.39 -1.58
CA THR A 563 21.89 -23.24 -0.77
C THR A 563 20.43 -23.31 -0.32
N LEU A 564 20.19 -23.18 0.97
CA LEU A 564 18.87 -23.18 1.58
C LEU A 564 18.55 -21.81 2.16
N GLY A 565 17.38 -21.26 1.80
CA GLY A 565 16.83 -20.07 2.44
C GLY A 565 15.62 -20.45 3.30
N PHE A 566 15.69 -20.27 4.60
CA PHE A 566 14.58 -20.46 5.51
C PHE A 566 13.82 -19.16 5.65
N CYS A 567 12.57 -19.16 5.21
CA CYS A 567 11.71 -17.97 5.09
C CYS A 567 10.35 -18.20 5.76
N VAL A 568 9.64 -17.11 6.06
CA VAL A 568 8.28 -17.19 6.58
C VAL A 568 7.29 -16.91 5.46
N MET A 569 6.21 -17.71 5.38
CA MET A 569 5.11 -17.52 4.44
C MET A 569 4.45 -16.14 4.65
N GLY A 570 4.17 -15.42 3.56
CA GLY A 570 3.66 -14.05 3.62
C GLY A 570 4.69 -13.00 4.08
N GLY A 571 5.94 -13.41 4.38
CA GLY A 571 7.06 -12.51 4.65
C GLY A 571 7.66 -11.90 3.38
N ILE A 572 8.75 -11.12 3.58
CA ILE A 572 9.41 -10.33 2.52
C ILE A 572 9.92 -11.14 1.32
N PHE A 573 10.12 -12.46 1.49
CA PHE A 573 10.52 -13.38 0.42
C PHE A 573 9.35 -14.21 -0.15
N GLY A 574 8.18 -14.14 0.45
CA GLY A 574 6.95 -14.76 -0.07
C GLY A 574 6.43 -14.07 -1.32
N GLU A 575 6.77 -12.78 -1.52
CA GLU A 575 6.34 -11.97 -2.65
C GLU A 575 7.47 -11.05 -3.14
N GLY A 576 7.42 -10.69 -4.44
CA GLY A 576 8.30 -9.64 -5.00
C GLY A 576 9.77 -10.02 -5.14
N ILE A 577 10.14 -11.31 -5.12
CA ILE A 577 11.49 -11.76 -5.49
C ILE A 577 11.47 -12.39 -6.90
N ASP A 578 12.55 -12.21 -7.64
CA ASP A 578 12.72 -12.74 -9.00
C ASP A 578 14.02 -13.54 -9.11
N LEU A 579 13.95 -14.81 -8.69
CA LEU A 579 15.03 -15.77 -8.81
C LEU A 579 14.76 -16.68 -10.02
N LYS A 580 15.31 -16.30 -11.18
CA LYS A 580 15.11 -17.01 -12.46
C LYS A 580 16.03 -18.21 -12.62
N ASP A 581 15.62 -19.17 -13.42
CA ASP A 581 16.40 -20.33 -13.86
C ASP A 581 16.99 -21.10 -12.66
N SER A 582 18.26 -21.46 -12.74
CA SER A 582 18.98 -22.20 -11.71
C SER A 582 19.23 -21.42 -10.40
N ARG A 583 18.81 -20.15 -10.32
CA ARG A 583 18.86 -19.38 -9.06
C ARG A 583 17.84 -19.87 -8.02
N LEU A 584 16.78 -20.58 -8.44
CA LEU A 584 15.84 -21.24 -7.53
C LEU A 584 15.21 -22.45 -8.24
N ILE A 585 15.55 -23.67 -7.79
CA ILE A 585 15.07 -24.89 -8.43
C ILE A 585 13.99 -25.63 -7.62
N GLY A 586 13.75 -25.25 -6.37
CA GLY A 586 12.74 -25.88 -5.53
C GLY A 586 12.28 -25.03 -4.37
N ALA A 587 11.05 -25.26 -3.93
CA ALA A 587 10.51 -24.68 -2.71
C ALA A 587 9.76 -25.76 -1.89
N ALA A 588 10.01 -25.81 -0.60
CA ALA A 588 9.24 -26.61 0.35
C ALA A 588 8.36 -25.67 1.20
N ILE A 589 7.11 -26.05 1.41
CA ILE A 589 6.15 -25.27 2.18
C ILE A 589 5.74 -26.08 3.41
N VAL A 590 6.09 -25.59 4.59
CA VAL A 590 5.87 -26.25 5.87
C VAL A 590 4.63 -25.65 6.54
N GLY A 591 3.49 -26.29 6.33
CA GLY A 591 2.20 -25.87 6.87
C GLY A 591 1.28 -25.21 5.84
N THR A 592 0.16 -24.69 6.31
CA THR A 592 -0.93 -24.17 5.47
C THR A 592 -1.03 -22.65 5.46
N GLY A 593 -0.13 -21.94 6.14
CA GLY A 593 -0.13 -20.46 6.16
C GLY A 593 -1.37 -19.81 6.79
N LEU A 594 -2.21 -20.59 7.49
CA LEU A 594 -3.41 -20.06 8.13
C LEU A 594 -3.06 -18.90 9.07
N PRO A 595 -3.84 -17.80 9.06
CA PRO A 595 -3.71 -16.74 10.04
C PRO A 595 -3.77 -17.25 11.48
N MET A 596 -3.20 -16.50 12.41
CA MET A 596 -3.27 -16.81 13.83
C MET A 596 -4.72 -16.65 14.32
N VAL A 597 -5.15 -17.53 15.23
CA VAL A 597 -6.44 -17.36 15.91
C VAL A 597 -6.31 -16.16 16.85
N CYS A 598 -7.07 -15.12 16.59
CA CYS A 598 -7.16 -13.91 17.39
C CYS A 598 -8.59 -13.35 17.31
N THR A 599 -8.93 -12.43 18.20
CA THR A 599 -10.27 -11.82 18.28
C THR A 599 -10.75 -11.30 16.93
N GLU A 600 -9.91 -10.57 16.21
CA GLU A 600 -10.24 -10.01 14.91
C GLU A 600 -10.63 -11.10 13.90
N ASN A 601 -9.83 -12.16 13.75
CA ASN A 601 -10.10 -13.25 12.82
C ASN A 601 -11.34 -14.06 13.19
N GLU A 602 -11.65 -14.23 14.49
CA GLU A 602 -12.91 -14.87 14.93
C GLU A 602 -14.12 -13.97 14.65
N LEU A 603 -14.00 -12.65 14.83
CA LEU A 603 -15.05 -11.70 14.45
C LEU A 603 -15.30 -11.70 12.93
N PHE A 604 -14.25 -11.77 12.10
CA PHE A 604 -14.40 -11.96 10.65
C PHE A 604 -15.12 -13.23 10.30
N LYS A 605 -14.74 -14.35 10.96
CA LYS A 605 -15.40 -15.63 10.75
C LYS A 605 -16.89 -15.55 11.09
N ASP A 606 -17.24 -15.00 12.26
CA ASP A 606 -18.61 -14.91 12.72
C ASP A 606 -19.44 -13.94 11.84
N TYR A 607 -18.84 -12.87 11.35
CA TYR A 607 -19.48 -11.94 10.41
C TYR A 607 -19.89 -12.66 9.12
N PHE A 608 -18.98 -13.39 8.48
CA PHE A 608 -19.27 -14.08 7.22
C PHE A 608 -20.18 -15.30 7.41
N ASP A 609 -20.15 -15.96 8.57
CA ASP A 609 -21.10 -17.03 8.90
C ASP A 609 -22.53 -16.48 9.04
N ARG A 610 -22.73 -15.26 9.57
CA ARG A 610 -24.04 -14.56 9.60
C ARG A 610 -24.56 -14.17 8.21
N GLU A 611 -23.65 -13.92 7.25
CA GLU A 611 -23.96 -13.60 5.86
C GLU A 611 -24.18 -14.84 4.96
N ASP A 612 -24.46 -16.01 5.53
CA ASP A 612 -24.60 -17.29 4.82
C ASP A 612 -23.39 -17.67 3.96
N ARG A 613 -22.20 -17.23 4.37
CA ARG A 613 -20.91 -17.56 3.75
C ARG A 613 -20.09 -18.44 4.71
N SER A 614 -19.12 -19.19 4.18
CA SER A 614 -18.22 -19.96 5.05
C SER A 614 -17.22 -19.02 5.74
N GLY A 615 -17.50 -18.57 6.96
CA GLY A 615 -16.64 -17.66 7.70
C GLY A 615 -15.21 -18.21 7.88
N PHE A 616 -15.06 -19.54 8.10
CA PHE A 616 -13.74 -20.17 8.15
C PHE A 616 -12.97 -20.04 6.83
N ASP A 617 -13.64 -20.13 5.70
CA ASP A 617 -12.99 -19.98 4.39
C ASP A 617 -12.49 -18.55 4.19
N TYR A 618 -13.32 -17.55 4.52
CA TYR A 618 -13.00 -16.14 4.35
C TYR A 618 -11.90 -15.65 5.30
N SER A 619 -11.92 -16.10 6.56
CA SER A 619 -10.99 -15.63 7.59
C SER A 619 -9.68 -16.41 7.63
N TYR A 620 -9.70 -17.69 7.27
CA TYR A 620 -8.55 -18.58 7.45
C TYR A 620 -8.09 -19.27 6.17
N ARG A 621 -9.01 -19.99 5.46
CA ARG A 621 -8.61 -20.87 4.36
C ARG A 621 -8.11 -20.08 3.14
N TYR A 622 -8.85 -19.10 2.67
CA TYR A 622 -8.46 -18.32 1.48
C TYR A 622 -7.18 -17.50 1.70
N PRO A 623 -7.03 -16.73 2.79
CA PRO A 623 -5.77 -16.04 3.10
C PRO A 623 -4.59 -17.01 3.27
N GLY A 624 -4.81 -18.15 3.94
CA GLY A 624 -3.78 -19.16 4.13
C GLY A 624 -3.31 -19.80 2.82
N MET A 625 -4.26 -20.22 1.96
CA MET A 625 -3.95 -20.78 0.65
C MET A 625 -3.28 -19.77 -0.28
N ASN A 626 -3.65 -18.50 -0.20
CA ASN A 626 -2.97 -17.45 -0.96
C ASN A 626 -1.48 -17.40 -0.64
N LYS A 627 -1.09 -17.41 0.64
CA LYS A 627 0.32 -17.47 1.07
C LYS A 627 1.06 -18.71 0.56
N VAL A 628 0.39 -19.86 0.55
CA VAL A 628 0.94 -21.11 -0.01
C VAL A 628 1.19 -20.98 -1.51
N LEU A 629 0.21 -20.48 -2.26
CA LEU A 629 0.31 -20.30 -3.71
C LEU A 629 1.38 -19.28 -4.10
N GLN A 630 1.50 -18.19 -3.35
CA GLN A 630 2.56 -17.19 -3.54
C GLN A 630 3.95 -17.78 -3.34
N SER A 631 4.13 -18.55 -2.26
CA SER A 631 5.39 -19.23 -1.94
C SER A 631 5.76 -20.27 -3.01
N ALA A 632 4.81 -21.10 -3.44
CA ALA A 632 5.00 -22.07 -4.52
C ALA A 632 5.31 -21.40 -5.88
N GLY A 633 4.67 -20.27 -6.16
CA GLY A 633 4.88 -19.51 -7.39
C GLY A 633 6.27 -18.89 -7.53
N ARG A 634 7.11 -18.92 -6.50
CA ARG A 634 8.49 -18.41 -6.59
C ARG A 634 9.38 -19.27 -7.49
N VAL A 635 9.11 -20.56 -7.57
CA VAL A 635 9.89 -21.51 -8.39
C VAL A 635 9.47 -21.46 -9.87
N ILE A 636 8.23 -21.08 -10.15
CA ILE A 636 7.69 -21.10 -11.53
C ILE A 636 7.93 -19.73 -12.18
N ARG A 637 9.08 -19.55 -12.82
CA ARG A 637 9.51 -18.27 -13.43
C ARG A 637 9.99 -18.40 -14.87
N THR A 638 10.60 -19.52 -15.19
CA THR A 638 11.17 -19.86 -16.52
C THR A 638 10.83 -21.32 -16.86
N ASP A 639 11.05 -21.75 -18.11
CA ASP A 639 10.77 -23.11 -18.61
C ASP A 639 11.68 -24.17 -17.96
#